data_198ca8fe8aaba5034bb50cd5e5cd25d4
#
_entry.id   198ca8fe8aaba5034bb50cd5e5cd25d4
#
_cell.length_a   1.000
_cell.length_b   1.000
_cell.length_c   1.000
_cell.angle_alpha   90.00
_cell.angle_beta   90.00
_cell.angle_gamma   90.00
#
_symmetry.space_group_name_H-M   'P 1'
#
loop_
_entity.id
_entity.type
_entity.pdbx_description
1 polymer ?
#
loop_
_entity_poly.entity_id
_entity_poly.type
_entity_poly.pdbx_seq_one_letter_code
_entity_poly.pdbx_strand_id
1 'polypeptide(L)'
;MAKKEELTPMMKQFYDLKAKHPDALLLFRCGDFYETYNEDASVAADILGITLTKRSSVAGTSASGTAMAGFPHHALDTYLPKLIRAGKRVAICDQLEDPKLTKKLVKRGITELVTPGVALSDNVLNYKENNFLASVHFGKSACGVAFLDISTGEFLTAEGTTDYIDKLLVNIAPKEVLYERGKKLMFEGNFGSKYCVYEQDDWIYTDETAYKKLTTHFGTKNLKGFGVEHLKNGIIAAGAILFYLEHTQHTQISHIRNLSRIEEDKYVRLDRFTIRSLELVNSMCEGGTSLLDVIDKTVSPMGARMLRRWMLFPLKDVKRITDRQEVVEYFFRKPDFRDSIDVYMRQVGDLERISSKIAVNRATPRDMAQLKNALNAIEPMKELCLNSESESLRAIGEKLDACLELRDRISHDLVDNPPAALGKKQPVIADGVSDELDELRNIAFRGKDYLLQLQERETAATGIQSLKIGFNNVFGYYIEVRNTYKDLVPQEWIRKQTLTQAERYITQELKEYEEKILGAEDKIDVIEAQLYSELIAYANEFIAAIQNDSTLVANLDCLLSFATTAMENRYIRPVVDESLVIDIKQGRHPVIERQLPIGEQYVPNDVYLDSETQQIIILTGPNMAGKSALLRQTALITLLAQIGSFVPAESARIGLCDKIFTRVGASDNISLGESTFMVEMNEAASILNNITERSLVLFDELGRGTSTYDGISIAWSIVEYIHENPKAHSRTLFATHYHELNEMENLFSRVKNFNVSVREVNGKVIFMRKLMPGGSEHSFGIHVAKIAGMNPVVVKRAEQVLKDLERNNSGESVSKPDTSAIQPATSTGQLSFFQLDDPVLCQVRDEILNIDVNNLTPIEALNKLNDIKKIVSGK
;
A
#
# COMPACT_ATOMS: atom_id res chain seq x y z
N MET A 1 -34.16 -46.73 -7.42
CA MET A 1 -33.18 -46.03 -8.29
C MET A 1 -33.59 -44.55 -8.29
N ALA A 2 -32.87 -43.69 -7.57
CA ALA A 2 -33.11 -42.26 -7.60
C ALA A 2 -32.73 -41.75 -9.01
N LYS A 3 -33.65 -41.08 -9.73
CA LYS A 3 -33.36 -40.39 -10.97
C LYS A 3 -32.20 -39.44 -10.72
N LYS A 4 -31.04 -39.62 -11.41
CA LYS A 4 -29.96 -38.66 -11.47
C LYS A 4 -30.55 -37.37 -12.03
N GLU A 5 -30.65 -36.35 -11.22
CA GLU A 5 -31.07 -35.01 -11.65
C GLU A 5 -30.05 -34.51 -12.70
N GLU A 6 -30.48 -34.35 -13.93
CA GLU A 6 -29.62 -33.83 -15.01
C GLU A 6 -29.55 -32.30 -14.88
N LEU A 7 -28.34 -31.80 -14.61
CA LEU A 7 -28.04 -30.37 -14.65
C LEU A 7 -28.36 -29.76 -16.02
N THR A 8 -28.81 -28.52 -16.06
CA THR A 8 -28.96 -27.81 -17.34
C THR A 8 -27.59 -27.70 -18.02
N PRO A 9 -27.52 -27.72 -19.36
CA PRO A 9 -26.26 -27.63 -20.10
C PRO A 9 -25.40 -26.43 -19.70
N MET A 10 -26.03 -25.32 -19.36
CA MET A 10 -25.36 -24.10 -18.88
C MET A 10 -24.73 -24.31 -17.49
N MET A 11 -25.48 -24.90 -16.54
CA MET A 11 -24.95 -25.21 -15.21
C MET A 11 -23.81 -26.22 -15.24
N LYS A 12 -23.86 -27.16 -16.20
CA LYS A 12 -22.74 -28.07 -16.43
C LYS A 12 -21.48 -27.32 -16.83
N GLN A 13 -21.56 -26.36 -17.77
CA GLN A 13 -20.42 -25.49 -18.11
C GLN A 13 -19.91 -24.71 -16.89
N PHE A 14 -20.81 -24.20 -16.07
CA PHE A 14 -20.42 -23.46 -14.85
C PHE A 14 -19.60 -24.36 -13.90
N TYR A 15 -20.11 -25.56 -13.58
CA TYR A 15 -19.40 -26.47 -12.67
C TYR A 15 -18.08 -26.98 -13.25
N ASP A 16 -18.02 -27.25 -14.56
CA ASP A 16 -16.79 -27.67 -15.24
C ASP A 16 -15.71 -26.58 -15.17
N LEU A 17 -16.09 -25.29 -15.25
CA LEU A 17 -15.17 -24.16 -15.14
C LEU A 17 -14.81 -23.87 -13.67
N LYS A 18 -15.78 -23.95 -12.75
CA LYS A 18 -15.53 -23.77 -11.31
C LYS A 18 -14.59 -24.86 -10.76
N ALA A 19 -14.69 -26.10 -11.25
CA ALA A 19 -13.79 -27.18 -10.84
C ALA A 19 -12.31 -26.93 -11.20
N LYS A 20 -12.03 -26.10 -12.20
CA LYS A 20 -10.65 -25.70 -12.56
C LYS A 20 -10.07 -24.65 -11.62
N HIS A 21 -10.92 -23.83 -11.03
CA HIS A 21 -10.53 -22.76 -10.10
C HIS A 21 -11.45 -22.77 -8.88
N PRO A 22 -11.35 -23.79 -8.02
CA PRO A 22 -12.27 -23.98 -6.88
C PRO A 22 -12.15 -22.86 -5.84
N ASP A 23 -10.99 -22.24 -5.76
CA ASP A 23 -10.62 -21.18 -4.82
C ASP A 23 -10.98 -19.76 -5.30
N ALA A 24 -11.38 -19.60 -6.58
CA ALA A 24 -11.76 -18.30 -7.15
C ALA A 24 -13.28 -18.16 -7.24
N LEU A 25 -13.83 -16.98 -6.91
CA LEU A 25 -15.21 -16.63 -7.16
C LEU A 25 -15.44 -16.54 -8.67
N LEU A 26 -16.34 -17.34 -9.23
CA LEU A 26 -16.57 -17.40 -10.66
C LEU A 26 -17.68 -16.43 -11.08
N LEU A 27 -17.33 -15.39 -11.83
CA LEU A 27 -18.27 -14.49 -12.53
C LEU A 27 -18.56 -15.07 -13.91
N PHE A 28 -19.74 -15.66 -14.09
CA PHE A 28 -20.11 -16.41 -15.28
C PHE A 28 -21.06 -15.59 -16.16
N ARG A 29 -20.65 -15.27 -17.39
CA ARG A 29 -21.43 -14.45 -18.31
C ARG A 29 -22.69 -15.16 -18.78
N CYS A 30 -23.85 -14.57 -18.47
CA CYS A 30 -25.17 -15.03 -18.91
C CYS A 30 -25.92 -13.88 -19.61
N GLY A 31 -25.82 -13.83 -20.95
CA GLY A 31 -26.40 -12.71 -21.70
C GLY A 31 -25.79 -11.37 -21.26
N ASP A 32 -26.62 -10.48 -20.76
CA ASP A 32 -26.19 -9.14 -20.30
C ASP A 32 -25.74 -9.08 -18.82
N PHE A 33 -25.63 -10.22 -18.13
CA PHE A 33 -25.26 -10.29 -16.74
C PHE A 33 -24.02 -11.15 -16.50
N TYR A 34 -23.27 -10.81 -15.48
CA TYR A 34 -22.40 -11.73 -14.77
C TYR A 34 -23.16 -12.32 -13.60
N GLU A 35 -23.28 -13.63 -13.58
CA GLU A 35 -23.96 -14.40 -12.53
C GLU A 35 -22.96 -15.27 -11.78
N THR A 36 -23.19 -15.45 -10.50
CA THR A 36 -22.42 -16.37 -9.65
C THR A 36 -23.38 -17.21 -8.82
N TYR A 37 -22.93 -18.43 -8.42
CA TYR A 37 -23.85 -19.44 -7.84
C TYR A 37 -23.28 -20.05 -6.57
N ASN A 38 -24.15 -20.70 -5.78
CA ASN A 38 -23.84 -21.39 -4.52
C ASN A 38 -23.15 -20.46 -3.50
N GLU A 39 -22.03 -20.93 -2.90
CA GLU A 39 -21.26 -20.18 -1.91
C GLU A 39 -20.70 -18.88 -2.50
N ASP A 40 -20.25 -18.89 -3.75
CA ASP A 40 -19.77 -17.69 -4.43
C ASP A 40 -20.85 -16.60 -4.50
N ALA A 41 -22.13 -17.00 -4.68
CA ALA A 41 -23.24 -16.07 -4.72
C ALA A 41 -23.49 -15.40 -3.36
N SER A 42 -23.41 -16.18 -2.27
CA SER A 42 -23.56 -15.65 -0.91
C SER A 42 -22.43 -14.66 -0.59
N VAL A 43 -21.18 -15.05 -0.86
CA VAL A 43 -20.00 -14.19 -0.66
C VAL A 43 -20.09 -12.91 -1.51
N ALA A 44 -20.49 -13.04 -2.77
CA ALA A 44 -20.63 -11.87 -3.65
C ALA A 44 -21.75 -10.94 -3.19
N ALA A 45 -22.91 -11.50 -2.78
CA ALA A 45 -24.03 -10.71 -2.27
C ALA A 45 -23.64 -9.89 -1.03
N ASP A 46 -22.94 -10.50 -0.10
CA ASP A 46 -22.49 -9.85 1.15
C ASP A 46 -21.50 -8.72 0.87
N ILE A 47 -20.48 -8.96 0.02
CA ILE A 47 -19.43 -7.96 -0.28
C ILE A 47 -19.96 -6.82 -1.15
N LEU A 48 -20.79 -7.14 -2.15
CA LEU A 48 -21.27 -6.17 -3.14
C LEU A 48 -22.51 -5.43 -2.69
N GLY A 49 -23.25 -5.94 -1.70
CA GLY A 49 -24.53 -5.41 -1.28
C GLY A 49 -25.64 -5.63 -2.31
N ILE A 50 -25.58 -6.73 -3.09
CA ILE A 50 -26.57 -7.08 -4.11
C ILE A 50 -27.52 -8.19 -3.63
N THR A 51 -28.68 -8.29 -4.25
CA THR A 51 -29.72 -9.23 -3.83
C THR A 51 -29.31 -10.68 -4.13
N LEU A 52 -29.36 -11.55 -3.13
CA LEU A 52 -29.25 -12.99 -3.28
C LEU A 52 -30.61 -13.56 -3.74
N THR A 53 -30.64 -14.22 -4.90
CA THR A 53 -31.82 -14.84 -5.50
C THR A 53 -31.64 -16.34 -5.63
N LYS A 54 -32.62 -17.03 -6.19
CA LYS A 54 -32.54 -18.48 -6.47
C LYS A 54 -32.86 -18.74 -7.94
N ARG A 55 -32.05 -19.59 -8.59
CA ARG A 55 -32.26 -20.04 -9.97
C ARG A 55 -32.48 -21.56 -10.01
N SER A 56 -33.37 -22.04 -10.84
CA SER A 56 -33.53 -23.50 -11.06
C SER A 56 -32.31 -24.06 -11.79
N SER A 57 -31.62 -25.01 -11.18
CA SER A 57 -30.43 -25.66 -11.73
C SER A 57 -30.73 -26.99 -12.46
N VAL A 58 -31.98 -27.50 -12.29
CA VAL A 58 -32.42 -28.80 -12.83
C VAL A 58 -33.50 -28.60 -13.87
N ALA A 59 -33.39 -29.30 -14.99
CA ALA A 59 -34.38 -29.25 -16.06
C ALA A 59 -35.72 -29.82 -15.59
N GLY A 60 -36.76 -28.99 -15.58
CA GLY A 60 -38.13 -29.41 -15.33
C GLY A 60 -38.61 -29.40 -13.88
N THR A 61 -37.85 -28.89 -12.90
CA THR A 61 -38.29 -28.77 -11.50
C THR A 61 -38.18 -27.34 -10.99
N SER A 62 -39.24 -26.86 -10.33
CA SER A 62 -39.28 -25.55 -9.64
C SER A 62 -38.89 -25.65 -8.15
N ALA A 63 -38.45 -26.80 -7.67
CA ALA A 63 -38.42 -27.10 -6.25
C ALA A 63 -37.08 -26.93 -5.52
N SER A 64 -35.92 -26.91 -6.22
CA SER A 64 -34.62 -26.67 -5.58
C SER A 64 -33.84 -25.61 -6.32
N GLY A 65 -34.00 -24.36 -5.91
CA GLY A 65 -33.26 -23.24 -6.52
C GLY A 65 -31.85 -23.14 -5.96
N THR A 66 -30.83 -23.14 -6.83
CA THR A 66 -29.45 -22.79 -6.51
C THR A 66 -29.35 -21.30 -6.16
N ALA A 67 -28.71 -20.97 -5.06
CA ALA A 67 -28.40 -19.56 -4.70
C ALA A 67 -27.67 -18.88 -5.87
N MET A 68 -28.11 -17.68 -6.22
CA MET A 68 -27.57 -16.90 -7.32
C MET A 68 -27.49 -15.41 -6.95
N ALA A 69 -26.42 -14.77 -7.30
CA ALA A 69 -26.27 -13.31 -7.31
C ALA A 69 -25.72 -12.88 -8.66
N GLY A 70 -26.03 -11.68 -9.10
CA GLY A 70 -25.53 -11.19 -10.38
C GLY A 70 -25.72 -9.70 -10.56
N PHE A 71 -24.99 -9.16 -11.51
CA PHE A 71 -25.03 -7.75 -11.89
C PHE A 71 -24.83 -7.59 -13.41
N PRO A 72 -25.28 -6.46 -13.99
CA PRO A 72 -25.11 -6.22 -15.42
C PRO A 72 -23.63 -6.24 -15.83
N HIS A 73 -23.30 -6.85 -16.96
CA HIS A 73 -21.91 -7.02 -17.39
C HIS A 73 -21.16 -5.70 -17.56
N HIS A 74 -21.83 -4.65 -18.03
CA HIS A 74 -21.23 -3.33 -18.18
C HIS A 74 -20.86 -2.66 -16.84
N ALA A 75 -21.32 -3.22 -15.72
CA ALA A 75 -20.99 -2.75 -14.36
C ALA A 75 -19.80 -3.52 -13.75
N LEU A 76 -19.10 -4.38 -14.51
CA LEU A 76 -17.95 -5.14 -14.02
C LEU A 76 -16.91 -4.22 -13.36
N ASP A 77 -16.57 -3.10 -13.99
CA ASP A 77 -15.60 -2.13 -13.48
C ASP A 77 -15.99 -1.48 -12.14
N THR A 78 -17.28 -1.55 -11.77
CA THR A 78 -17.79 -1.04 -10.48
C THR A 78 -17.75 -2.11 -9.39
N TYR A 79 -18.04 -3.36 -9.74
CA TYR A 79 -18.21 -4.45 -8.76
C TYR A 79 -16.93 -5.28 -8.55
N LEU A 80 -16.14 -5.55 -9.59
CA LEU A 80 -14.88 -6.29 -9.49
C LEU A 80 -13.91 -5.68 -8.46
N PRO A 81 -13.68 -4.35 -8.43
CA PRO A 81 -12.78 -3.75 -7.44
C PRO A 81 -13.18 -4.03 -5.98
N LYS A 82 -14.48 -4.11 -5.69
CA LYS A 82 -14.95 -4.41 -4.33
C LYS A 82 -14.61 -5.83 -3.89
N LEU A 83 -14.74 -6.80 -4.81
CA LEU A 83 -14.38 -8.20 -4.55
C LEU A 83 -12.87 -8.36 -4.34
N ILE A 84 -12.05 -7.73 -5.20
CA ILE A 84 -10.59 -7.79 -5.11
C ILE A 84 -10.08 -7.11 -3.83
N ARG A 85 -10.60 -5.93 -3.47
CA ARG A 85 -10.25 -5.24 -2.21
C ARG A 85 -10.67 -6.01 -0.97
N ALA A 86 -11.70 -6.85 -1.06
CA ALA A 86 -12.08 -7.80 -0.02
C ALA A 86 -11.20 -9.07 0.02
N GLY A 87 -10.09 -9.08 -0.74
CA GLY A 87 -9.13 -10.20 -0.78
C GLY A 87 -9.62 -11.42 -1.55
N LYS A 88 -10.65 -11.29 -2.41
CA LYS A 88 -11.17 -12.42 -3.19
C LYS A 88 -10.46 -12.54 -4.52
N ARG A 89 -10.18 -13.79 -4.92
CA ARG A 89 -9.74 -14.14 -6.27
C ARG A 89 -10.98 -14.29 -7.13
N VAL A 90 -11.00 -13.71 -8.32
CA VAL A 90 -12.18 -13.66 -9.18
C VAL A 90 -11.82 -14.19 -10.57
N ALA A 91 -12.48 -15.27 -10.99
CA ALA A 91 -12.39 -15.79 -12.35
C ALA A 91 -13.49 -15.16 -13.21
N ILE A 92 -13.10 -14.43 -14.25
CA ILE A 92 -14.01 -13.82 -15.21
C ILE A 92 -14.20 -14.82 -16.36
N CYS A 93 -15.46 -15.20 -16.58
CA CYS A 93 -15.84 -16.15 -17.62
C CYS A 93 -16.72 -15.46 -18.63
N ASP A 94 -16.22 -15.29 -19.85
CA ASP A 94 -16.92 -14.67 -20.96
C ASP A 94 -17.38 -15.67 -22.04
N GLN A 95 -18.25 -15.18 -22.92
CA GLN A 95 -18.70 -15.90 -24.10
C GLN A 95 -17.60 -15.82 -25.16
N LEU A 96 -17.13 -16.97 -25.63
CA LEU A 96 -16.08 -17.08 -26.66
C LEU A 96 -16.61 -17.07 -28.08
N GLU A 97 -17.94 -17.08 -28.25
CA GLU A 97 -18.65 -17.11 -29.52
C GLU A 97 -19.76 -16.08 -29.51
N ASP A 98 -20.04 -15.46 -30.67
CA ASP A 98 -21.17 -14.54 -30.81
C ASP A 98 -22.50 -15.33 -30.67
N PRO A 99 -23.36 -14.95 -29.70
CA PRO A 99 -24.67 -15.59 -29.51
C PRO A 99 -25.55 -15.53 -30.75
N LYS A 100 -25.40 -14.51 -31.60
CA LYS A 100 -26.19 -14.31 -32.84
C LYS A 100 -25.84 -15.30 -33.94
N LEU A 101 -24.60 -15.84 -33.92
CA LEU A 101 -24.09 -16.75 -34.95
C LEU A 101 -24.24 -18.22 -34.58
N THR A 102 -24.56 -18.54 -33.33
CA THR A 102 -24.59 -19.90 -32.78
C THR A 102 -26.02 -20.35 -32.44
N LYS A 103 -26.48 -21.44 -33.11
CA LYS A 103 -27.78 -22.09 -32.77
C LYS A 103 -27.68 -23.04 -31.56
N LYS A 104 -26.47 -23.32 -31.06
CA LYS A 104 -26.16 -24.18 -29.91
C LYS A 104 -25.92 -23.35 -28.66
N LEU A 105 -25.70 -24.01 -27.51
CA LEU A 105 -25.26 -23.34 -26.29
C LEU A 105 -23.91 -22.66 -26.55
N VAL A 106 -23.86 -21.34 -26.33
CA VAL A 106 -22.66 -20.50 -26.49
C VAL A 106 -21.53 -21.08 -25.63
N LYS A 107 -20.36 -21.28 -26.22
CA LYS A 107 -19.18 -21.72 -25.51
C LYS A 107 -18.62 -20.59 -24.66
N ARG A 108 -18.30 -20.89 -23.42
CA ARG A 108 -17.71 -19.95 -22.46
C ARG A 108 -16.38 -20.43 -21.98
N GLY A 109 -15.51 -19.51 -21.60
CA GLY A 109 -14.20 -19.80 -21.06
C GLY A 109 -13.75 -18.72 -20.07
N ILE A 110 -12.80 -19.07 -19.23
CA ILE A 110 -12.17 -18.10 -18.34
C ILE A 110 -11.23 -17.26 -19.20
N THR A 111 -11.50 -15.97 -19.26
CA THR A 111 -10.71 -14.98 -20.00
C THR A 111 -9.63 -14.35 -19.13
N GLU A 112 -9.89 -14.26 -17.81
CA GLU A 112 -8.97 -13.67 -16.87
C GLU A 112 -9.22 -14.19 -15.45
N LEU A 113 -8.16 -14.39 -14.68
CA LEU A 113 -8.22 -14.63 -13.24
C LEU A 113 -7.59 -13.44 -12.53
N VAL A 114 -8.44 -12.56 -12.01
CA VAL A 114 -8.01 -11.36 -11.28
C VAL A 114 -7.84 -11.69 -9.80
N THR A 115 -6.68 -11.36 -9.25
CA THR A 115 -6.36 -11.57 -7.83
C THR A 115 -5.83 -10.27 -7.22
N PRO A 116 -5.78 -10.15 -5.90
CA PRO A 116 -5.25 -8.94 -5.25
C PRO A 116 -3.85 -8.55 -5.73
N GLY A 117 -2.98 -9.52 -6.03
CA GLY A 117 -1.59 -9.29 -6.44
C GLY A 117 -1.39 -9.03 -7.94
N VAL A 118 -2.36 -9.39 -8.82
CA VAL A 118 -2.22 -9.26 -10.28
C VAL A 118 -3.31 -8.42 -10.93
N ALA A 119 -3.80 -7.40 -10.22
CA ALA A 119 -4.76 -6.46 -10.77
C ALA A 119 -4.07 -5.42 -11.67
N LEU A 120 -4.65 -5.14 -12.85
CA LEU A 120 -4.18 -4.14 -13.82
C LEU A 120 -5.15 -2.96 -13.97
N SER A 121 -6.40 -3.12 -13.51
CA SER A 121 -7.43 -2.07 -13.65
C SER A 121 -7.20 -0.92 -12.69
N ASP A 122 -7.20 0.32 -13.20
CA ASP A 122 -7.06 1.54 -12.40
C ASP A 122 -8.14 1.68 -11.31
N ASN A 123 -9.32 1.10 -11.52
CA ASN A 123 -10.40 1.09 -10.55
C ASN A 123 -10.10 0.23 -9.31
N VAL A 124 -9.22 -0.76 -9.44
CA VAL A 124 -8.74 -1.63 -8.36
C VAL A 124 -7.55 -1.02 -7.64
N LEU A 125 -6.62 -0.46 -8.41
CA LEU A 125 -5.32 0.03 -7.96
C LEU A 125 -5.43 1.37 -7.20
N ASN A 126 -4.58 1.54 -6.17
CA ASN A 126 -4.31 2.87 -5.64
C ASN A 126 -3.23 3.52 -6.54
N TYR A 127 -3.48 4.75 -7.00
CA TYR A 127 -2.55 5.43 -7.91
C TYR A 127 -1.22 5.81 -7.26
N LYS A 128 -1.18 6.04 -5.94
CA LYS A 128 0.03 6.39 -5.17
C LYS A 128 0.78 5.19 -4.59
N GLU A 129 0.29 3.97 -4.78
CA GLU A 129 0.89 2.76 -4.20
C GLU A 129 1.18 1.72 -5.27
N ASN A 130 2.24 0.94 -5.04
CA ASN A 130 2.50 -0.27 -5.81
C ASN A 130 1.53 -1.40 -5.41
N ASN A 131 1.27 -2.30 -6.36
CA ASN A 131 0.43 -3.48 -6.15
C ASN A 131 1.26 -4.76 -6.24
N PHE A 132 2.09 -5.00 -5.23
CA PHE A 132 3.01 -6.12 -5.27
C PHE A 132 2.34 -7.48 -5.03
N LEU A 133 2.63 -8.42 -5.91
CA LEU A 133 2.58 -9.86 -5.69
C LEU A 133 3.93 -10.32 -5.15
N ALA A 134 3.95 -11.11 -4.09
CA ALA A 134 5.20 -11.69 -3.57
C ALA A 134 5.20 -13.22 -3.74
N SER A 135 6.40 -13.81 -3.76
CA SER A 135 6.60 -15.25 -3.61
C SER A 135 7.72 -15.50 -2.61
N VAL A 136 7.54 -16.49 -1.73
CA VAL A 136 8.52 -16.88 -0.73
C VAL A 136 8.92 -18.34 -0.92
N HIS A 137 10.23 -18.60 -0.95
CA HIS A 137 10.80 -19.94 -0.95
C HIS A 137 11.65 -20.19 0.28
N PHE A 138 11.40 -21.30 0.97
CA PHE A 138 12.15 -21.72 2.16
C PHE A 138 13.26 -22.68 1.75
N GLY A 139 14.47 -22.16 1.58
CA GLY A 139 15.67 -22.97 1.33
C GLY A 139 16.23 -23.60 2.60
N LYS A 140 17.30 -24.40 2.49
CA LYS A 140 17.90 -25.13 3.62
C LYS A 140 18.61 -24.21 4.61
N SER A 141 19.23 -23.14 4.14
CA SER A 141 20.06 -22.22 4.96
C SER A 141 19.59 -20.77 4.89
N ALA A 142 18.80 -20.42 3.90
CA ALA A 142 18.29 -19.07 3.67
C ALA A 142 16.92 -19.12 3.01
N CYS A 143 16.11 -18.08 3.19
CA CYS A 143 14.88 -17.88 2.48
C CYS A 143 15.08 -16.97 1.27
N GLY A 144 14.37 -17.21 0.18
CA GLY A 144 14.28 -16.33 -0.97
C GLY A 144 12.93 -15.65 -1.04
N VAL A 145 12.90 -14.42 -1.50
CA VAL A 145 11.67 -13.69 -1.80
C VAL A 145 11.78 -12.96 -3.11
N ALA A 146 10.67 -12.87 -3.83
CA ALA A 146 10.54 -12.00 -4.98
C ALA A 146 9.25 -11.19 -4.87
N PHE A 147 9.25 -9.99 -5.45
CA PHE A 147 8.12 -9.07 -5.50
C PHE A 147 7.94 -8.58 -6.93
N LEU A 148 6.72 -8.62 -7.43
CA LEU A 148 6.38 -8.11 -8.76
C LEU A 148 5.15 -7.21 -8.66
N ASP A 149 5.25 -6.01 -9.19
CA ASP A 149 4.10 -5.18 -9.52
C ASP A 149 3.84 -5.27 -11.02
N ILE A 150 2.84 -6.04 -11.41
CA ILE A 150 2.49 -6.24 -12.82
C ILE A 150 2.00 -4.93 -13.49
N SER A 151 1.48 -3.99 -12.70
CA SER A 151 0.96 -2.71 -13.22
C SER A 151 2.06 -1.71 -13.59
N THR A 152 3.28 -1.89 -13.07
CA THR A 152 4.45 -1.02 -13.33
C THR A 152 5.59 -1.76 -14.01
N GLY A 153 5.62 -3.10 -13.93
CA GLY A 153 6.70 -3.95 -14.39
C GLY A 153 7.90 -4.02 -13.43
N GLU A 154 7.76 -3.47 -12.21
CA GLU A 154 8.82 -3.52 -11.20
C GLU A 154 8.95 -4.93 -10.62
N PHE A 155 10.12 -5.58 -10.83
CA PHE A 155 10.39 -6.93 -10.39
C PHE A 155 11.66 -6.97 -9.54
N LEU A 156 11.50 -7.34 -8.25
CA LEU A 156 12.54 -7.32 -7.23
C LEU A 156 12.75 -8.71 -6.67
N THR A 157 14.00 -9.04 -6.26
CA THR A 157 14.30 -10.27 -5.54
C THR A 157 15.33 -10.06 -4.46
N ALA A 158 15.24 -10.88 -3.40
CA ALA A 158 16.22 -10.92 -2.31
C ALA A 158 16.36 -12.33 -1.76
N GLU A 159 17.49 -12.58 -1.09
CA GLU A 159 17.77 -13.81 -0.37
C GLU A 159 18.45 -13.46 0.96
N GLY A 160 18.04 -14.11 2.05
CA GLY A 160 18.63 -13.87 3.35
C GLY A 160 18.00 -14.70 4.46
N THR A 161 18.18 -14.26 5.70
CA THR A 161 17.55 -14.89 6.87
C THR A 161 16.03 -14.68 6.84
N THR A 162 15.29 -15.52 7.55
CA THR A 162 13.84 -15.38 7.71
C THR A 162 13.44 -14.01 8.24
N ASP A 163 14.18 -13.46 9.20
CA ASP A 163 13.97 -12.12 9.75
C ASP A 163 14.14 -11.01 8.71
N TYR A 164 15.12 -11.17 7.81
CA TYR A 164 15.31 -10.22 6.71
C TYR A 164 14.15 -10.25 5.74
N ILE A 165 13.67 -11.46 5.39
CA ILE A 165 12.52 -11.62 4.50
C ILE A 165 11.23 -11.09 5.14
N ASP A 166 11.00 -11.32 6.47
CA ASP A 166 9.86 -10.72 7.17
C ASP A 166 9.87 -9.19 7.08
N LYS A 167 11.03 -8.57 7.27
CA LYS A 167 11.18 -7.12 7.13
C LYS A 167 10.82 -6.63 5.73
N LEU A 168 11.27 -7.32 4.69
CA LEU A 168 10.92 -6.97 3.30
C LEU A 168 9.42 -7.12 3.04
N LEU A 169 8.80 -8.20 3.51
CA LEU A 169 7.36 -8.43 3.38
C LEU A 169 6.54 -7.34 4.08
N VAL A 170 6.99 -6.89 5.25
CA VAL A 170 6.32 -5.82 6.00
C VAL A 170 6.51 -4.46 5.32
N ASN A 171 7.71 -4.15 4.87
CA ASN A 171 8.04 -2.85 4.27
C ASN A 171 7.39 -2.65 2.91
N ILE A 172 7.42 -3.69 2.06
CA ILE A 172 6.83 -3.67 0.72
C ILE A 172 5.31 -3.88 0.78
N ALA A 173 4.82 -4.59 1.80
CA ALA A 173 3.40 -4.86 2.07
C ALA A 173 2.65 -5.43 0.84
N PRO A 174 3.07 -6.61 0.33
CA PRO A 174 2.45 -7.21 -0.84
C PRO A 174 0.96 -7.49 -0.61
N LYS A 175 0.15 -7.34 -1.66
CA LYS A 175 -1.29 -7.58 -1.61
C LYS A 175 -1.62 -9.10 -1.64
N GLU A 176 -0.71 -9.92 -2.17
CA GLU A 176 -0.83 -11.36 -2.24
C GLU A 176 0.56 -12.00 -2.11
N VAL A 177 0.65 -13.16 -1.43
CA VAL A 177 1.92 -13.89 -1.23
C VAL A 177 1.75 -15.34 -1.66
N LEU A 178 2.65 -15.80 -2.50
CA LEU A 178 2.74 -17.17 -2.99
C LEU A 178 3.74 -17.95 -2.13
N TYR A 179 3.43 -19.23 -1.89
CA TYR A 179 4.37 -20.15 -1.24
C TYR A 179 4.16 -21.59 -1.72
N GLU A 180 5.15 -22.43 -1.47
CA GLU A 180 5.20 -23.83 -1.88
C GLU A 180 4.18 -24.69 -1.11
N ARG A 181 3.54 -25.63 -1.80
CA ARG A 181 2.57 -26.58 -1.21
C ARG A 181 3.16 -27.31 0.00
N GLY A 182 2.34 -27.39 1.06
CA GLY A 182 2.71 -28.02 2.33
C GLY A 182 3.57 -27.16 3.27
N LYS A 183 3.89 -25.91 2.90
CA LYS A 183 4.68 -24.99 3.74
C LYS A 183 3.83 -23.99 4.54
N LYS A 184 2.52 -24.16 4.58
CA LYS A 184 1.60 -23.22 5.25
C LYS A 184 1.97 -22.95 6.71
N LEU A 185 2.18 -23.99 7.51
CA LEU A 185 2.54 -23.84 8.93
C LEU A 185 3.88 -23.12 9.10
N MET A 186 4.84 -23.39 8.20
CA MET A 186 6.14 -22.72 8.21
C MET A 186 6.00 -21.25 7.84
N PHE A 187 5.14 -20.92 6.85
CA PHE A 187 4.86 -19.55 6.47
C PHE A 187 4.18 -18.77 7.59
N GLU A 188 3.09 -19.31 8.14
CA GLU A 188 2.34 -18.66 9.22
C GLU A 188 3.15 -18.51 10.51
N GLY A 189 4.01 -19.49 10.82
CA GLY A 189 4.90 -19.45 11.99
C GLY A 189 5.99 -18.38 11.90
N ASN A 190 6.48 -18.05 10.70
CA ASN A 190 7.54 -17.05 10.51
C ASN A 190 7.00 -15.65 10.19
N PHE A 191 5.90 -15.52 9.43
CA PHE A 191 5.41 -14.25 8.88
C PHE A 191 4.00 -13.87 9.36
N GLY A 192 3.33 -14.77 10.09
CA GLY A 192 1.96 -14.58 10.58
C GLY A 192 0.88 -14.85 9.53
N SER A 193 -0.39 -14.71 9.93
CA SER A 193 -1.58 -15.03 9.11
C SER A 193 -2.26 -13.83 8.46
N LYS A 194 -1.63 -12.65 8.49
CA LYS A 194 -2.23 -11.38 8.00
C LYS A 194 -2.24 -11.22 6.47
N TYR A 195 -1.48 -12.03 5.75
CA TYR A 195 -1.33 -11.93 4.31
C TYR A 195 -2.43 -12.68 3.56
N CYS A 196 -2.86 -12.16 2.42
CA CYS A 196 -3.61 -12.92 1.44
C CYS A 196 -2.64 -13.90 0.77
N VAL A 197 -2.80 -15.20 1.01
CA VAL A 197 -1.82 -16.20 0.58
C VAL A 197 -2.39 -17.15 -0.45
N TYR A 198 -1.51 -17.67 -1.33
CA TYR A 198 -1.84 -18.71 -2.30
C TYR A 198 -0.75 -19.78 -2.36
N GLU A 199 -1.18 -21.04 -2.27
CA GLU A 199 -0.33 -22.23 -2.31
C GLU A 199 -0.14 -22.69 -3.74
N GLN A 200 1.12 -22.80 -4.19
CA GLN A 200 1.49 -23.33 -5.51
C GLN A 200 2.13 -24.71 -5.41
N ASP A 201 2.09 -25.45 -6.50
CA ASP A 201 2.70 -26.78 -6.58
C ASP A 201 4.20 -26.75 -6.33
N ASP A 202 4.71 -27.76 -5.64
CA ASP A 202 6.12 -27.92 -5.21
C ASP A 202 7.11 -27.99 -6.37
N TRP A 203 6.73 -28.60 -7.51
CA TRP A 203 7.58 -28.70 -8.71
C TRP A 203 7.97 -27.32 -9.29
N ILE A 204 7.17 -26.27 -9.04
CA ILE A 204 7.44 -24.91 -9.47
C ILE A 204 8.65 -24.33 -8.70
N TYR A 205 8.79 -24.71 -7.42
CA TYR A 205 9.84 -24.23 -6.52
C TYR A 205 11.13 -25.04 -6.64
N THR A 206 11.56 -25.35 -7.86
CA THR A 206 12.83 -26.00 -8.15
C THR A 206 13.79 -25.07 -8.90
N ASP A 207 15.09 -25.18 -8.61
CA ASP A 207 16.13 -24.32 -9.21
C ASP A 207 16.11 -24.38 -10.74
N GLU A 208 16.09 -25.60 -11.31
CA GLU A 208 16.11 -25.79 -12.76
C GLU A 208 14.88 -25.18 -13.44
N THR A 209 13.70 -25.41 -12.88
CA THR A 209 12.42 -24.94 -13.44
C THR A 209 12.35 -23.42 -13.42
N ALA A 210 12.66 -22.81 -12.27
CA ALA A 210 12.63 -21.36 -12.08
C ALA A 210 13.69 -20.65 -12.94
N TYR A 211 14.91 -21.15 -12.94
CA TYR A 211 16.00 -20.58 -13.75
C TYR A 211 15.69 -20.59 -15.24
N LYS A 212 15.18 -21.75 -15.76
CA LYS A 212 14.76 -21.87 -17.15
C LYS A 212 13.62 -20.91 -17.48
N LYS A 213 12.64 -20.77 -16.58
CA LYS A 213 11.51 -19.85 -16.78
C LYS A 213 11.97 -18.40 -16.92
N LEU A 214 12.84 -17.93 -16.01
CA LEU A 214 13.39 -16.58 -16.05
C LEU A 214 14.27 -16.31 -17.27
N THR A 215 15.20 -17.23 -17.60
CA THR A 215 16.06 -17.07 -18.76
C THR A 215 15.28 -17.07 -20.07
N THR A 216 14.22 -17.87 -20.17
CA THR A 216 13.31 -17.87 -21.32
C THR A 216 12.55 -16.56 -21.42
N HIS A 217 12.01 -16.04 -20.29
CA HIS A 217 11.27 -14.78 -20.25
C HIS A 217 12.15 -13.59 -20.67
N PHE A 218 13.36 -13.47 -20.11
CA PHE A 218 14.28 -12.38 -20.43
C PHE A 218 15.06 -12.57 -21.73
N GLY A 219 14.95 -13.72 -22.42
CA GLY A 219 15.68 -14.02 -23.65
C GLY A 219 17.21 -14.10 -23.44
N THR A 220 17.67 -14.48 -22.25
CA THR A 220 19.09 -14.48 -21.86
C THR A 220 19.62 -15.91 -21.62
N LYS A 221 20.93 -16.11 -21.77
CA LYS A 221 21.58 -17.40 -21.49
C LYS A 221 21.82 -17.63 -19.99
N ASN A 222 21.92 -16.56 -19.21
CA ASN A 222 22.14 -16.60 -17.77
C ASN A 222 21.59 -15.31 -17.12
N LEU A 223 21.54 -15.26 -15.79
CA LEU A 223 21.03 -14.15 -15.01
C LEU A 223 22.13 -13.23 -14.45
N LYS A 224 23.39 -13.39 -14.90
CA LYS A 224 24.53 -12.60 -14.41
C LYS A 224 24.37 -11.11 -14.67
N GLY A 225 23.83 -10.74 -15.83
CA GLY A 225 23.58 -9.33 -16.21
C GLY A 225 22.61 -8.61 -15.28
N PHE A 226 21.73 -9.34 -14.59
CA PHE A 226 20.81 -8.81 -13.59
C PHE A 226 21.42 -8.75 -12.17
N GLY A 227 22.64 -9.30 -11.96
CA GLY A 227 23.29 -9.34 -10.65
C GLY A 227 22.68 -10.32 -9.65
N VAL A 228 21.81 -11.24 -10.08
CA VAL A 228 21.04 -12.13 -9.20
C VAL A 228 21.49 -13.61 -9.26
N GLU A 229 22.46 -13.96 -10.10
CA GLU A 229 22.91 -15.35 -10.35
C GLU A 229 23.23 -16.15 -9.09
N HIS A 230 23.69 -15.50 -8.03
CA HIS A 230 24.07 -16.12 -6.76
C HIS A 230 22.89 -16.29 -5.78
N LEU A 231 21.73 -15.67 -6.05
CA LEU A 231 20.54 -15.70 -5.21
C LEU A 231 19.64 -16.89 -5.56
N LYS A 232 20.09 -18.12 -5.28
CA LYS A 232 19.37 -19.33 -5.70
C LYS A 232 17.92 -19.37 -5.22
N ASN A 233 17.69 -19.10 -3.93
CA ASN A 233 16.33 -19.11 -3.38
C ASN A 233 15.51 -17.92 -3.89
N GLY A 234 16.15 -16.77 -4.12
CA GLY A 234 15.52 -15.60 -4.73
C GLY A 234 15.08 -15.85 -6.19
N ILE A 235 15.91 -16.55 -6.97
CA ILE A 235 15.60 -17.00 -8.35
C ILE A 235 14.39 -17.95 -8.34
N ILE A 236 14.35 -18.90 -7.41
CA ILE A 236 13.22 -19.84 -7.27
C ILE A 236 11.93 -19.07 -6.99
N ALA A 237 11.96 -18.14 -6.04
CA ALA A 237 10.81 -17.30 -5.72
C ALA A 237 10.37 -16.43 -6.92
N ALA A 238 11.31 -15.86 -7.69
CA ALA A 238 11.01 -15.05 -8.87
C ALA A 238 10.41 -15.91 -10.01
N GLY A 239 10.93 -17.11 -10.23
CA GLY A 239 10.38 -18.04 -11.21
C GLY A 239 8.95 -18.46 -10.89
N ALA A 240 8.63 -18.66 -9.60
CA ALA A 240 7.30 -19.03 -9.15
C ALA A 240 6.26 -17.93 -9.47
N ILE A 241 6.65 -16.64 -9.39
CA ILE A 241 5.78 -15.53 -9.81
C ILE A 241 5.44 -15.62 -11.30
N LEU A 242 6.42 -15.87 -12.17
CA LEU A 242 6.16 -15.98 -13.61
C LEU A 242 5.26 -17.18 -13.97
N PHE A 243 5.37 -18.30 -13.26
CA PHE A 243 4.42 -19.40 -13.39
C PHE A 243 3.01 -19.03 -12.94
N TYR A 244 2.90 -18.26 -11.87
CA TYR A 244 1.61 -17.78 -11.39
C TYR A 244 0.92 -16.87 -12.40
N LEU A 245 1.66 -15.98 -13.06
CA LEU A 245 1.13 -15.13 -14.13
C LEU A 245 0.56 -15.95 -15.30
N GLU A 246 1.22 -17.03 -15.71
CA GLU A 246 0.65 -17.93 -16.71
C GLU A 246 -0.63 -18.61 -16.22
N HIS A 247 -0.64 -19.08 -14.98
CA HIS A 247 -1.82 -19.71 -14.38
C HIS A 247 -3.01 -18.74 -14.33
N THR A 248 -2.75 -17.46 -14.11
CA THR A 248 -3.78 -16.40 -14.08
C THR A 248 -4.10 -15.80 -15.45
N GLN A 249 -3.62 -16.41 -16.54
CA GLN A 249 -3.83 -15.98 -17.94
C GLN A 249 -3.17 -14.66 -18.32
N HIS A 250 -2.19 -14.19 -17.54
CA HIS A 250 -1.37 -13.02 -17.87
C HIS A 250 -0.14 -13.46 -18.66
N THR A 251 -0.30 -13.66 -19.97
CA THR A 251 0.76 -14.18 -20.85
C THR A 251 1.55 -13.07 -21.56
N GLN A 252 0.95 -11.90 -21.76
CA GLN A 252 1.60 -10.74 -22.35
C GLN A 252 2.25 -9.90 -21.25
N ILE A 253 3.54 -10.13 -20.99
CA ILE A 253 4.28 -9.50 -19.88
C ILE A 253 5.63 -8.93 -20.37
N SER A 254 5.68 -8.43 -21.61
CA SER A 254 6.89 -7.89 -22.25
C SER A 254 7.45 -6.64 -21.54
N HIS A 255 6.64 -5.95 -20.73
CA HIS A 255 7.06 -4.81 -19.90
C HIS A 255 7.88 -5.22 -18.66
N ILE A 256 7.84 -6.49 -18.25
CA ILE A 256 8.68 -7.02 -17.17
C ILE A 256 10.05 -7.35 -17.78
N ARG A 257 10.92 -6.33 -17.85
CA ARG A 257 12.19 -6.41 -18.58
C ARG A 257 13.41 -6.59 -17.69
N ASN A 258 13.27 -6.36 -16.41
CA ASN A 258 14.38 -6.35 -15.46
C ASN A 258 14.01 -7.11 -14.19
N LEU A 259 14.99 -7.78 -13.58
CA LEU A 259 14.90 -8.38 -12.25
C LEU A 259 16.00 -7.75 -11.39
N SER A 260 15.60 -6.91 -10.45
CA SER A 260 16.54 -6.16 -9.63
C SER A 260 16.73 -6.83 -8.26
N ARG A 261 17.98 -6.86 -7.80
CA ARG A 261 18.30 -7.31 -6.45
C ARG A 261 18.04 -6.22 -5.42
N ILE A 262 17.36 -6.55 -4.32
CA ILE A 262 17.33 -5.71 -3.12
C ILE A 262 18.62 -6.00 -2.33
N GLU A 263 19.54 -5.06 -2.30
CA GLU A 263 20.82 -5.20 -1.59
C GLU A 263 20.70 -4.61 -0.17
N GLU A 264 20.76 -5.45 0.84
CA GLU A 264 20.67 -5.03 2.25
C GLU A 264 21.76 -4.00 2.62
N ASP A 265 22.93 -4.13 2.01
CA ASP A 265 24.08 -3.29 2.31
C ASP A 265 23.99 -1.85 1.76
N LYS A 266 23.12 -1.60 0.77
CA LYS A 266 22.97 -0.27 0.15
C LYS A 266 21.99 0.65 0.87
N TYR A 267 21.14 0.11 1.74
CA TYR A 267 20.07 0.86 2.39
C TYR A 267 20.16 0.77 3.92
N VAL A 268 19.62 1.82 4.56
CA VAL A 268 19.42 1.84 6.01
C VAL A 268 18.38 0.79 6.38
N ARG A 269 18.71 -0.02 7.35
CA ARG A 269 17.78 -1.04 7.82
C ARG A 269 16.77 -0.43 8.80
N LEU A 270 15.51 -0.50 8.44
CA LEU A 270 14.38 -0.14 9.28
C LEU A 270 13.58 -1.41 9.58
N ASP A 271 13.24 -1.64 10.84
CA ASP A 271 12.33 -2.73 11.20
C ASP A 271 10.88 -2.24 11.23
N ARG A 272 9.93 -3.19 11.33
CA ARG A 272 8.49 -2.89 11.36
C ARG A 272 8.08 -1.97 12.51
N PHE A 273 8.76 -2.11 13.65
CA PHE A 273 8.48 -1.32 14.84
C PHE A 273 8.89 0.13 14.62
N THR A 274 10.07 0.33 14.04
CA THR A 274 10.60 1.66 13.68
C THR A 274 9.71 2.36 12.65
N ILE A 275 9.32 1.69 11.56
CA ILE A 275 8.43 2.28 10.55
C ILE A 275 7.10 2.72 11.15
N ARG A 276 6.51 1.87 12.00
CA ARG A 276 5.25 2.15 12.70
C ARG A 276 5.42 3.24 13.76
N SER A 277 6.43 3.13 14.61
CA SER A 277 6.68 4.03 15.72
C SER A 277 7.01 5.46 15.25
N LEU A 278 7.74 5.60 14.14
CA LEU A 278 8.03 6.89 13.51
C LEU A 278 6.91 7.39 12.60
N GLU A 279 5.85 6.61 12.38
CA GLU A 279 4.73 6.94 11.49
C GLU A 279 5.21 7.40 10.11
N LEU A 280 6.12 6.61 9.49
CA LEU A 280 6.78 7.02 8.26
C LEU A 280 5.82 7.12 7.08
N VAL A 281 4.97 6.11 6.88
CA VAL A 281 4.10 5.99 5.69
C VAL A 281 2.61 5.95 6.03
N ASN A 282 2.26 5.63 7.28
CA ASN A 282 0.88 5.62 7.77
C ASN A 282 0.87 6.13 9.20
N SER A 283 -0.14 6.90 9.57
CA SER A 283 -0.38 7.28 10.97
C SER A 283 -0.96 6.11 11.78
N MET A 284 -0.64 6.05 13.07
CA MET A 284 -1.25 5.09 14.00
C MET A 284 -2.69 5.45 14.38
N CYS A 285 -3.04 6.74 14.26
CA CYS A 285 -4.38 7.24 14.56
C CYS A 285 -5.16 7.45 13.28
N GLU A 286 -6.45 7.12 13.28
CA GLU A 286 -7.35 7.43 12.18
C GLU A 286 -7.46 8.96 12.00
N GLY A 287 -7.21 9.43 10.76
CA GLY A 287 -7.13 10.87 10.47
C GLY A 287 -5.83 11.57 10.90
N GLY A 288 -4.85 10.83 11.44
CA GLY A 288 -3.52 11.36 11.74
C GLY A 288 -2.68 11.62 10.48
N THR A 289 -1.55 12.29 10.63
CA THR A 289 -0.62 12.66 9.55
C THR A 289 0.69 11.89 9.71
N SER A 290 1.12 11.22 8.67
CA SER A 290 2.42 10.53 8.60
C SER A 290 3.53 11.47 8.11
N LEU A 291 4.81 11.02 8.19
CA LEU A 291 5.90 11.77 7.58
C LEU A 291 5.74 11.89 6.07
N LEU A 292 5.28 10.81 5.42
CA LEU A 292 5.02 10.81 3.98
C LEU A 292 4.01 11.90 3.59
N ASP A 293 2.92 12.07 4.35
CA ASP A 293 1.90 13.09 4.07
C ASP A 293 2.48 14.52 4.15
N VAL A 294 3.52 14.73 4.96
CA VAL A 294 4.18 16.03 5.08
C VAL A 294 5.07 16.34 3.88
N ILE A 295 5.82 15.35 3.40
CA ILE A 295 6.84 15.56 2.37
C ILE A 295 6.37 15.19 0.96
N ASP A 296 5.22 14.50 0.79
CA ASP A 296 4.67 14.17 -0.53
C ASP A 296 4.00 15.38 -1.17
N LYS A 297 4.78 16.09 -1.99
CA LYS A 297 4.35 17.16 -2.90
C LYS A 297 4.50 16.72 -4.36
N THR A 298 4.66 15.42 -4.59
CA THR A 298 4.76 14.88 -5.93
C THR A 298 3.49 15.12 -6.73
N VAL A 299 3.65 15.41 -8.00
CA VAL A 299 2.53 15.69 -8.91
C VAL A 299 2.20 14.50 -9.80
N SER A 300 3.12 13.55 -9.95
CA SER A 300 2.91 12.32 -10.70
C SER A 300 2.68 11.11 -9.78
N PRO A 301 1.82 10.14 -10.18
CA PRO A 301 1.63 8.91 -9.42
C PRO A 301 2.91 8.08 -9.25
N MET A 302 3.74 8.04 -10.30
CA MET A 302 5.02 7.32 -10.26
C MET A 302 6.03 7.98 -9.31
N GLY A 303 6.04 9.33 -9.21
CA GLY A 303 6.81 10.07 -8.21
C GLY A 303 6.37 9.72 -6.78
N ALA A 304 5.07 9.67 -6.51
CA ALA A 304 4.54 9.30 -5.20
C ALA A 304 4.94 7.86 -4.80
N ARG A 305 4.88 6.89 -5.72
CA ARG A 305 5.34 5.52 -5.49
C ARG A 305 6.84 5.46 -5.20
N MET A 306 7.65 6.20 -5.97
CA MET A 306 9.09 6.28 -5.77
C MET A 306 9.46 6.95 -4.45
N LEU A 307 8.78 8.02 -4.05
CA LEU A 307 9.00 8.71 -2.78
C LEU A 307 8.73 7.79 -1.58
N ARG A 308 7.62 7.04 -1.62
CA ARG A 308 7.28 6.03 -0.61
C ARG A 308 8.40 4.98 -0.51
N ARG A 309 8.93 4.52 -1.63
CA ARG A 309 10.05 3.57 -1.66
C ARG A 309 11.33 4.17 -1.07
N TRP A 310 11.68 5.41 -1.40
CA TRP A 310 12.86 6.07 -0.85
C TRP A 310 12.79 6.23 0.67
N MET A 311 11.61 6.46 1.20
CA MET A 311 11.40 6.55 2.65
C MET A 311 11.60 5.21 3.36
N LEU A 312 11.19 4.11 2.74
CA LEU A 312 11.34 2.76 3.31
C LEU A 312 12.74 2.18 3.12
N PHE A 313 13.50 2.71 2.13
CA PHE A 313 14.84 2.29 1.77
C PHE A 313 15.80 3.50 1.68
N PRO A 314 16.10 4.18 2.82
CA PRO A 314 17.04 5.29 2.83
C PRO A 314 18.45 4.85 2.43
N LEU A 315 19.22 5.74 1.82
CA LEU A 315 20.54 5.43 1.27
C LEU A 315 21.64 5.37 2.34
N LYS A 316 22.66 4.52 2.10
CA LYS A 316 23.92 4.50 2.85
C LYS A 316 25.12 4.99 2.02
N ASP A 317 24.88 5.61 0.89
CA ASP A 317 25.92 6.10 -0.03
C ASP A 317 25.92 7.63 -0.03
N VAL A 318 26.98 8.21 0.53
CA VAL A 318 27.14 9.66 0.66
C VAL A 318 27.07 10.35 -0.71
N LYS A 319 27.69 9.78 -1.75
CA LYS A 319 27.69 10.38 -3.08
C LYS A 319 26.27 10.50 -3.63
N ARG A 320 25.52 9.40 -3.61
CA ARG A 320 24.13 9.39 -4.09
C ARG A 320 23.21 10.31 -3.28
N ILE A 321 23.45 10.44 -1.98
CA ILE A 321 22.72 11.38 -1.13
C ILE A 321 23.06 12.80 -1.53
N THR A 322 24.34 13.12 -1.71
CA THR A 322 24.83 14.46 -2.10
C THR A 322 24.30 14.82 -3.49
N ASP A 323 24.34 13.91 -4.46
CA ASP A 323 23.81 14.13 -5.81
C ASP A 323 22.32 14.53 -5.76
N ARG A 324 21.51 13.87 -4.92
CA ARG A 324 20.11 14.26 -4.70
C ARG A 324 19.99 15.65 -4.08
N GLN A 325 20.76 15.93 -3.03
CA GLN A 325 20.75 17.23 -2.35
C GLN A 325 21.18 18.38 -3.26
N GLU A 326 22.11 18.15 -4.20
CA GLU A 326 22.51 19.15 -5.18
C GLU A 326 21.37 19.53 -6.12
N VAL A 327 20.59 18.57 -6.59
CA VAL A 327 19.41 18.84 -7.41
C VAL A 327 18.34 19.56 -6.60
N VAL A 328 18.08 19.14 -5.34
CA VAL A 328 17.14 19.82 -4.44
C VAL A 328 17.57 21.27 -4.22
N GLU A 329 18.87 21.51 -3.98
CA GLU A 329 19.41 22.87 -3.82
C GLU A 329 19.27 23.70 -5.09
N TYR A 330 19.47 23.10 -6.26
CA TYR A 330 19.30 23.79 -7.53
C TYR A 330 17.85 24.25 -7.72
N PHE A 331 16.86 23.37 -7.48
CA PHE A 331 15.44 23.74 -7.48
C PHE A 331 15.11 24.83 -6.44
N PHE A 332 15.73 24.75 -5.27
CA PHE A 332 15.52 25.73 -4.20
C PHE A 332 16.04 27.12 -4.58
N ARG A 333 17.21 27.20 -5.25
CA ARG A 333 17.87 28.47 -5.62
C ARG A 333 17.38 29.07 -6.94
N LYS A 334 16.78 28.27 -7.84
CA LYS A 334 16.34 28.67 -9.19
C LYS A 334 14.83 28.49 -9.35
N PRO A 335 14.00 29.41 -8.81
CA PRO A 335 12.54 29.26 -8.82
C PRO A 335 11.97 29.18 -10.25
N ASP A 336 12.47 29.96 -11.21
CA ASP A 336 11.98 29.93 -12.60
C ASP A 336 12.19 28.56 -13.26
N PHE A 337 13.32 27.92 -12.99
CA PHE A 337 13.62 26.58 -13.48
C PHE A 337 12.69 25.55 -12.82
N ARG A 338 12.54 25.61 -11.51
CA ARG A 338 11.64 24.74 -10.74
C ARG A 338 10.21 24.82 -11.24
N ASP A 339 9.68 26.04 -11.38
CA ASP A 339 8.30 26.29 -11.78
C ASP A 339 8.05 25.83 -13.24
N SER A 340 9.05 25.98 -14.12
CA SER A 340 9.00 25.43 -15.48
C SER A 340 8.94 23.90 -15.48
N ILE A 341 9.77 23.24 -14.67
CA ILE A 341 9.72 21.77 -14.53
C ILE A 341 8.38 21.31 -13.95
N ASP A 342 7.82 22.00 -12.94
CA ASP A 342 6.51 21.65 -12.35
C ASP A 342 5.38 21.72 -13.39
N VAL A 343 5.37 22.72 -14.24
CA VAL A 343 4.36 22.87 -15.31
C VAL A 343 4.38 21.67 -16.27
N TYR A 344 5.55 21.24 -16.72
CA TYR A 344 5.67 20.09 -17.61
C TYR A 344 5.40 18.78 -16.87
N MET A 345 5.87 18.63 -15.62
CA MET A 345 5.66 17.45 -14.80
C MET A 345 4.17 17.10 -14.64
N ARG A 346 3.31 18.12 -14.47
CA ARG A 346 1.85 17.94 -14.35
C ARG A 346 1.19 17.37 -15.60
N GLN A 347 1.84 17.42 -16.76
CA GLN A 347 1.32 16.90 -18.02
C GLN A 347 1.71 15.45 -18.26
N VAL A 348 2.73 14.94 -17.57
CA VAL A 348 3.29 13.60 -17.85
C VAL A 348 2.31 12.46 -17.46
N GLY A 349 1.63 12.55 -16.32
CA GLY A 349 0.73 11.48 -15.86
C GLY A 349 1.47 10.23 -15.37
N ASP A 350 0.90 9.04 -15.61
CA ASP A 350 1.44 7.75 -15.11
C ASP A 350 2.01 6.88 -16.24
N LEU A 351 3.23 7.20 -16.67
CA LEU A 351 3.92 6.47 -17.76
C LEU A 351 4.21 5.00 -17.40
N GLU A 352 4.45 4.67 -16.13
CA GLU A 352 4.70 3.29 -15.71
C GLU A 352 3.48 2.42 -16.03
N ARG A 353 2.27 2.85 -15.64
CA ARG A 353 1.04 2.09 -15.89
C ARG A 353 0.58 2.14 -17.34
N ILE A 354 0.83 3.23 -18.04
CA ILE A 354 0.54 3.32 -19.48
C ILE A 354 1.41 2.33 -20.25
N SER A 355 2.72 2.25 -19.95
CA SER A 355 3.63 1.30 -20.61
C SER A 355 3.20 -0.15 -20.40
N SER A 356 2.75 -0.49 -19.19
CA SER A 356 2.23 -1.83 -18.88
C SER A 356 0.95 -2.16 -19.64
N LYS A 357 0.01 -1.21 -19.75
CA LYS A 357 -1.22 -1.38 -20.53
C LYS A 357 -0.92 -1.57 -22.03
N ILE A 358 0.06 -0.85 -22.58
CA ILE A 358 0.52 -1.02 -23.96
C ILE A 358 1.05 -2.45 -24.15
N ALA A 359 1.92 -2.92 -23.25
CA ALA A 359 2.52 -4.25 -23.34
C ALA A 359 1.50 -5.40 -23.32
N VAL A 360 0.41 -5.24 -22.56
CA VAL A 360 -0.67 -6.24 -22.47
C VAL A 360 -1.82 -5.98 -23.47
N ASN A 361 -1.64 -5.06 -24.43
CA ASN A 361 -2.65 -4.65 -25.41
C ASN A 361 -3.98 -4.19 -24.80
N ARG A 362 -3.94 -3.52 -23.64
CA ARG A 362 -5.11 -2.98 -22.93
C ARG A 362 -5.12 -1.45 -22.84
N ALA A 363 -4.17 -0.78 -23.50
CA ALA A 363 -4.15 0.67 -23.54
C ALA A 363 -5.40 1.20 -24.26
N THR A 364 -6.07 2.14 -23.62
CA THR A 364 -7.23 2.81 -24.20
C THR A 364 -6.78 3.97 -25.12
N PRO A 365 -7.63 4.46 -26.03
CA PRO A 365 -7.30 5.64 -26.83
C PRO A 365 -6.91 6.86 -25.98
N ARG A 366 -7.49 7.00 -24.79
CA ARG A 366 -7.10 8.06 -23.82
C ARG A 366 -5.73 7.84 -23.21
N ASP A 367 -5.36 6.59 -22.94
CA ASP A 367 -4.01 6.27 -22.45
C ASP A 367 -2.96 6.65 -23.51
N MET A 368 -3.23 6.41 -24.79
CA MET A 368 -2.35 6.79 -25.90
C MET A 368 -2.27 8.31 -26.09
N ALA A 369 -3.39 9.03 -25.94
CA ALA A 369 -3.38 10.49 -25.94
C ALA A 369 -2.60 11.06 -24.75
N GLN A 370 -2.72 10.44 -23.55
CA GLN A 370 -1.93 10.81 -22.38
C GLN A 370 -0.44 10.55 -22.61
N LEU A 371 -0.07 9.44 -23.27
CA LEU A 371 1.31 9.16 -23.66
C LEU A 371 1.86 10.27 -24.58
N LYS A 372 1.10 10.66 -25.61
CA LYS A 372 1.47 11.80 -26.49
C LYS A 372 1.76 13.07 -25.69
N ASN A 373 0.86 13.42 -24.76
CA ASN A 373 1.04 14.60 -23.91
C ASN A 373 2.27 14.51 -23.02
N ALA A 374 2.54 13.32 -22.47
CA ALA A 374 3.73 13.07 -21.67
C ALA A 374 5.03 13.25 -22.49
N LEU A 375 5.08 12.67 -23.68
CA LEU A 375 6.25 12.81 -24.57
C LEU A 375 6.48 14.26 -25.00
N ASN A 376 5.40 15.02 -25.24
CA ASN A 376 5.47 16.46 -25.51
C ASN A 376 6.03 17.26 -24.32
N ALA A 377 5.76 16.82 -23.09
CA ALA A 377 6.28 17.46 -21.88
C ALA A 377 7.74 17.06 -21.58
N ILE A 378 8.15 15.84 -21.92
CA ILE A 378 9.51 15.33 -21.69
C ILE A 378 10.55 16.08 -22.52
N GLU A 379 10.24 16.45 -23.76
CA GLU A 379 11.16 17.17 -24.65
C GLU A 379 11.67 18.48 -24.02
N PRO A 380 10.82 19.44 -23.61
CA PRO A 380 11.30 20.67 -22.98
C PRO A 380 11.92 20.42 -21.60
N MET A 381 11.48 19.40 -20.84
CA MET A 381 12.13 19.01 -19.59
C MET A 381 13.57 18.55 -19.84
N LYS A 382 13.81 17.76 -20.89
CA LYS A 382 15.14 17.32 -21.31
C LYS A 382 16.03 18.53 -21.64
N GLU A 383 15.54 19.47 -22.44
CA GLU A 383 16.26 20.67 -22.79
C GLU A 383 16.64 21.53 -21.57
N LEU A 384 15.69 21.73 -20.66
CA LEU A 384 15.93 22.44 -19.41
C LEU A 384 17.01 21.74 -18.58
N CYS A 385 16.97 20.43 -18.43
CA CYS A 385 17.96 19.65 -17.70
C CYS A 385 19.35 19.75 -18.34
N LEU A 386 19.47 19.64 -19.67
CA LEU A 386 20.73 19.73 -20.41
C LEU A 386 21.36 21.12 -20.29
N ASN A 387 20.56 22.18 -20.28
CA ASN A 387 21.04 23.57 -20.17
C ASN A 387 21.29 24.01 -18.72
N SER A 388 21.09 23.12 -17.73
CA SER A 388 21.32 23.44 -16.32
C SER A 388 22.82 23.49 -15.95
N GLU A 389 23.15 24.25 -14.91
CA GLU A 389 24.50 24.31 -14.34
C GLU A 389 24.82 23.04 -13.51
N SER A 390 23.82 22.24 -13.10
CA SER A 390 23.97 21.04 -12.30
C SER A 390 24.38 19.84 -13.14
N GLU A 391 25.50 19.18 -12.77
CA GLU A 391 25.98 17.96 -13.42
C GLU A 391 24.96 16.83 -13.30
N SER A 392 24.34 16.67 -12.12
CA SER A 392 23.32 15.65 -11.85
C SER A 392 22.07 15.84 -12.73
N LEU A 393 21.63 17.10 -12.95
CA LEU A 393 20.50 17.39 -13.85
C LEU A 393 20.87 17.14 -15.31
N ARG A 394 22.06 17.52 -15.75
CA ARG A 394 22.53 17.23 -17.12
C ARG A 394 22.56 15.72 -17.37
N ALA A 395 23.08 14.93 -16.42
CA ALA A 395 23.12 13.48 -16.54
C ALA A 395 21.70 12.86 -16.61
N ILE A 396 20.69 13.47 -16.02
CA ILE A 396 19.29 13.09 -16.20
C ILE A 396 18.81 13.47 -17.60
N GLY A 397 19.06 14.70 -18.04
CA GLY A 397 18.68 15.19 -19.37
C GLY A 397 19.28 14.36 -20.52
N GLU A 398 20.54 13.91 -20.39
CA GLU A 398 21.17 13.03 -21.37
C GLU A 398 20.48 11.67 -21.54
N LYS A 399 19.85 11.16 -20.47
CA LYS A 399 19.19 9.85 -20.46
C LYS A 399 17.71 9.93 -20.81
N LEU A 400 17.06 11.09 -20.76
CA LEU A 400 15.69 11.29 -21.18
C LEU A 400 15.57 11.13 -22.70
N ASP A 401 14.54 10.41 -23.14
CA ASP A 401 14.23 10.18 -24.54
C ASP A 401 12.78 10.62 -24.83
N ALA A 402 12.60 11.69 -25.56
CA ALA A 402 11.27 12.17 -25.91
C ALA A 402 10.52 11.30 -26.93
N CYS A 403 11.09 10.18 -27.39
CA CYS A 403 10.52 9.22 -28.33
C CYS A 403 9.78 9.93 -29.48
N LEU A 404 10.45 10.87 -30.18
CA LEU A 404 9.84 11.80 -31.14
C LEU A 404 9.06 11.06 -32.26
N GLU A 405 9.62 9.95 -32.76
CA GLU A 405 8.97 9.15 -33.79
C GLU A 405 7.63 8.57 -33.31
N LEU A 406 7.58 8.05 -32.08
CA LEU A 406 6.35 7.55 -31.48
C LEU A 406 5.35 8.69 -31.26
N ARG A 407 5.81 9.80 -30.71
CA ARG A 407 4.99 10.99 -30.48
C ARG A 407 4.32 11.48 -31.75
N ASP A 408 5.10 11.62 -32.82
CA ASP A 408 4.63 12.11 -34.12
C ASP A 408 3.66 11.10 -34.76
N ARG A 409 3.93 9.79 -34.62
CA ARG A 409 3.02 8.73 -35.08
C ARG A 409 1.68 8.77 -34.34
N ILE A 410 1.68 8.90 -33.00
CA ILE A 410 0.44 9.04 -32.22
C ILE A 410 -0.33 10.30 -32.64
N SER A 411 0.38 11.41 -32.87
CA SER A 411 -0.22 12.69 -33.30
C SER A 411 -0.85 12.64 -34.69
N HIS A 412 -0.26 11.82 -35.57
CA HIS A 412 -0.80 11.60 -36.91
C HIS A 412 -2.01 10.67 -36.91
N ASP A 413 -1.92 9.55 -36.17
CA ASP A 413 -2.90 8.46 -36.25
C ASP A 413 -4.13 8.68 -35.36
N LEU A 414 -3.99 9.40 -34.24
CA LEU A 414 -5.04 9.53 -33.23
C LEU A 414 -5.69 10.91 -33.24
N VAL A 415 -7.00 10.97 -33.12
CA VAL A 415 -7.71 12.26 -32.92
C VAL A 415 -7.27 12.91 -31.59
N ASP A 416 -7.34 14.25 -31.49
CA ASP A 416 -6.85 14.99 -30.30
C ASP A 416 -7.58 14.62 -29.00
N ASN A 417 -8.87 14.39 -29.05
CA ASN A 417 -9.69 14.02 -27.87
C ASN A 417 -10.42 12.70 -28.12
N PRO A 418 -9.72 11.56 -28.04
CA PRO A 418 -10.30 10.27 -28.33
C PRO A 418 -11.31 9.83 -27.26
N PRO A 419 -12.31 9.00 -27.63
CA PRO A 419 -13.22 8.40 -26.68
C PRO A 419 -12.48 7.45 -25.72
N ALA A 420 -13.14 7.08 -24.61
CA ALA A 420 -12.56 6.16 -23.62
C ALA A 420 -12.41 4.71 -24.15
N ALA A 421 -13.15 4.34 -25.20
CA ALA A 421 -13.09 2.99 -25.78
C ALA A 421 -13.49 3.06 -27.26
N LEU A 422 -13.01 2.06 -28.02
CA LEU A 422 -13.40 1.83 -29.42
C LEU A 422 -14.90 1.50 -29.55
N GLY A 423 -15.48 1.71 -30.75
CA GLY A 423 -16.87 1.32 -31.06
C GLY A 423 -17.96 2.20 -30.44
N LYS A 424 -17.66 3.41 -29.93
CA LYS A 424 -18.64 4.34 -29.30
C LYS A 424 -19.20 5.39 -30.27
N LYS A 425 -19.22 5.13 -31.56
CA LYS A 425 -19.68 6.08 -32.61
C LYS A 425 -18.95 7.43 -32.67
N GLN A 426 -17.81 7.52 -32.00
CA GLN A 426 -16.88 8.65 -32.05
C GLN A 426 -15.58 8.17 -32.70
N PRO A 427 -14.99 8.93 -33.62
CA PRO A 427 -13.76 8.54 -34.28
C PRO A 427 -12.61 8.45 -33.27
N VAL A 428 -11.78 7.42 -33.45
CA VAL A 428 -10.54 7.20 -32.70
C VAL A 428 -9.33 7.55 -33.57
N ILE A 429 -9.32 7.07 -34.79
CA ILE A 429 -8.29 7.35 -35.78
C ILE A 429 -8.56 8.67 -36.48
N ALA A 430 -7.53 9.47 -36.72
CA ALA A 430 -7.63 10.76 -37.39
C ALA A 430 -7.98 10.58 -38.88
N ASP A 431 -8.53 11.64 -39.50
CA ASP A 431 -8.78 11.66 -40.93
C ASP A 431 -7.44 11.74 -41.69
N GLY A 432 -7.35 11.08 -42.84
CA GLY A 432 -6.14 11.02 -43.67
C GLY A 432 -5.17 9.90 -43.34
N VAL A 433 -5.46 9.07 -42.34
CA VAL A 433 -4.64 7.90 -41.98
C VAL A 433 -4.91 6.71 -42.89
N SER A 434 -6.17 6.55 -43.36
CA SER A 434 -6.58 5.47 -44.27
C SER A 434 -7.65 5.97 -45.21
N ASP A 435 -7.35 5.95 -46.56
CA ASP A 435 -8.30 6.32 -47.62
C ASP A 435 -9.58 5.48 -47.51
N GLU A 436 -9.49 4.18 -47.22
CA GLU A 436 -10.64 3.28 -47.07
C GLU A 436 -11.52 3.71 -45.90
N LEU A 437 -10.93 4.08 -44.77
CA LEU A 437 -11.69 4.57 -43.60
C LEU A 437 -12.40 5.86 -43.90
N ASP A 438 -11.75 6.80 -44.59
CA ASP A 438 -12.30 8.09 -44.94
C ASP A 438 -13.45 7.98 -45.95
N GLU A 439 -13.33 7.06 -46.95
CA GLU A 439 -14.41 6.72 -47.84
C GLU A 439 -15.64 6.17 -47.11
N LEU A 440 -15.44 5.24 -46.19
CA LEU A 440 -16.52 4.64 -45.40
C LEU A 440 -17.21 5.68 -44.50
N ARG A 441 -16.43 6.58 -43.87
CA ARG A 441 -16.97 7.69 -43.07
C ARG A 441 -17.80 8.63 -43.93
N ASN A 442 -17.33 8.95 -45.15
CA ASN A 442 -18.06 9.75 -46.09
C ASN A 442 -19.39 9.09 -46.49
N ILE A 443 -19.40 7.78 -46.72
CA ILE A 443 -20.62 7.02 -47.01
C ILE A 443 -21.62 7.09 -45.85
N ALA A 444 -21.12 6.86 -44.61
CA ALA A 444 -21.94 6.92 -43.40
C ALA A 444 -22.52 8.33 -43.15
N PHE A 445 -21.72 9.37 -43.38
CA PHE A 445 -22.13 10.77 -43.25
C PHE A 445 -23.19 11.16 -44.32
N ARG A 446 -22.88 10.89 -45.60
CA ARG A 446 -23.82 11.14 -46.74
C ARG A 446 -25.12 10.35 -46.60
N GLY A 447 -25.04 9.12 -46.03
CA GLY A 447 -26.22 8.32 -45.70
C GLY A 447 -27.14 9.01 -44.69
N LYS A 448 -26.59 9.68 -43.67
CA LYS A 448 -27.37 10.45 -42.68
C LYS A 448 -28.00 11.70 -43.30
N ASP A 449 -27.26 12.44 -44.14
CA ASP A 449 -27.77 13.54 -44.88
C ASP A 449 -28.90 13.12 -45.86
N TYR A 450 -28.72 11.99 -46.53
CA TYR A 450 -29.74 11.40 -47.36
C TYR A 450 -31.04 11.04 -46.59
N LEU A 451 -30.90 10.50 -45.37
CA LEU A 451 -32.06 10.20 -44.53
C LEU A 451 -32.85 11.50 -44.17
N LEU A 452 -32.15 12.60 -43.94
CA LEU A 452 -32.80 13.91 -43.76
C LEU A 452 -33.51 14.38 -45.04
N GLN A 453 -32.86 14.28 -46.18
CA GLN A 453 -33.48 14.62 -47.50
C GLN A 453 -34.66 13.70 -47.79
N LEU A 454 -34.55 12.41 -47.50
CA LEU A 454 -35.65 11.45 -47.61
C LEU A 454 -36.81 11.85 -46.70
N GLN A 455 -36.56 12.25 -45.49
CA GLN A 455 -37.59 12.73 -44.56
C GLN A 455 -38.30 13.99 -45.10
N GLU A 456 -37.56 14.97 -45.61
CA GLU A 456 -38.12 16.17 -46.22
C GLU A 456 -38.93 15.85 -47.47
N ARG A 457 -38.41 14.99 -48.37
CA ARG A 457 -39.08 14.57 -49.59
C ARG A 457 -40.39 13.84 -49.29
N GLU A 458 -40.36 12.87 -48.38
CA GLU A 458 -41.55 12.11 -47.99
C GLU A 458 -42.55 12.97 -47.20
N THR A 459 -42.10 13.95 -46.43
CA THR A 459 -42.97 14.95 -45.80
C THR A 459 -43.66 15.80 -46.82
N ALA A 460 -42.99 16.29 -47.90
CA ALA A 460 -43.52 17.05 -48.95
C ALA A 460 -44.52 16.24 -49.83
N ALA A 461 -44.16 14.99 -50.14
CA ALA A 461 -44.98 14.09 -50.99
C ALA A 461 -46.28 13.62 -50.29
N THR A 462 -46.22 13.33 -48.97
CA THR A 462 -47.35 12.81 -48.19
C THR A 462 -48.16 13.90 -47.48
N GLY A 463 -47.60 15.11 -47.34
CA GLY A 463 -48.17 16.17 -46.52
C GLY A 463 -48.17 15.93 -45.00
N ILE A 464 -47.47 14.91 -44.53
CA ILE A 464 -47.42 14.53 -43.15
C ILE A 464 -46.30 15.33 -42.44
N GLN A 465 -46.59 16.47 -41.85
CA GLN A 465 -45.60 17.35 -41.20
C GLN A 465 -44.96 16.76 -39.95
N SER A 466 -45.53 15.72 -39.33
CA SER A 466 -45.05 15.04 -38.15
C SER A 466 -44.19 13.80 -38.46
N LEU A 467 -43.87 13.55 -39.74
CA LEU A 467 -43.05 12.43 -40.15
C LEU A 467 -41.64 12.54 -39.61
N LYS A 468 -41.16 11.45 -39.01
CA LYS A 468 -39.77 11.33 -38.50
C LYS A 468 -39.17 10.03 -38.94
N ILE A 469 -37.91 10.08 -39.39
CA ILE A 469 -37.13 8.87 -39.56
C ILE A 469 -36.38 8.63 -38.29
N GLY A 470 -36.53 7.45 -37.71
CA GLY A 470 -35.86 7.00 -36.47
C GLY A 470 -35.17 5.66 -36.67
N PHE A 471 -34.31 5.28 -35.71
CA PHE A 471 -33.60 4.01 -35.67
C PHE A 471 -34.00 3.19 -34.43
N ASN A 472 -34.16 1.89 -34.61
CA ASN A 472 -34.41 0.93 -33.54
C ASN A 472 -33.57 -0.32 -33.73
N ASN A 473 -32.86 -0.79 -32.67
CA ASN A 473 -31.97 -1.94 -32.75
C ASN A 473 -32.65 -3.25 -33.20
N VAL A 474 -33.98 -3.36 -33.13
CA VAL A 474 -34.72 -4.58 -33.52
C VAL A 474 -35.19 -4.52 -34.96
N PHE A 475 -35.59 -3.34 -35.48
CA PHE A 475 -36.25 -3.17 -36.76
C PHE A 475 -35.46 -2.31 -37.77
N GLY A 476 -34.31 -1.72 -37.33
CA GLY A 476 -33.53 -0.80 -38.14
C GLY A 476 -34.11 0.60 -38.28
N TYR A 477 -33.86 1.26 -39.40
CA TYR A 477 -34.46 2.55 -39.71
C TYR A 477 -35.93 2.42 -40.07
N TYR A 478 -36.75 3.34 -39.54
CA TYR A 478 -38.20 3.38 -39.77
C TYR A 478 -38.71 4.80 -39.91
N ILE A 479 -39.81 4.94 -40.61
CA ILE A 479 -40.57 6.17 -40.72
C ILE A 479 -41.68 6.09 -39.66
N GLU A 480 -41.68 7.04 -38.72
CA GLU A 480 -42.73 7.17 -37.70
C GLU A 480 -43.77 8.18 -38.09
N VAL A 481 -45.04 7.74 -38.14
CA VAL A 481 -46.21 8.56 -38.47
C VAL A 481 -47.18 8.51 -37.29
N ARG A 482 -47.63 9.67 -36.82
CA ARG A 482 -48.69 9.76 -35.79
C ARG A 482 -50.02 9.20 -36.31
N ASN A 483 -50.77 8.55 -35.44
CA ASN A 483 -52.07 7.97 -35.79
C ASN A 483 -53.07 8.92 -36.40
N THR A 484 -52.95 10.23 -36.16
CA THR A 484 -53.75 11.29 -36.80
C THR A 484 -53.56 11.43 -38.31
N TYR A 485 -52.46 10.92 -38.85
CA TYR A 485 -52.09 11.02 -40.28
C TYR A 485 -52.00 9.65 -40.96
N LYS A 486 -52.49 8.58 -40.36
CA LYS A 486 -52.33 7.22 -40.87
C LYS A 486 -52.99 6.99 -42.22
N ASP A 487 -54.09 7.76 -42.52
CA ASP A 487 -54.86 7.65 -43.75
C ASP A 487 -54.11 8.34 -44.93
N LEU A 488 -53.08 9.12 -44.67
CA LEU A 488 -52.22 9.76 -45.67
C LEU A 488 -50.99 8.93 -46.03
N VAL A 489 -50.82 7.78 -45.37
CA VAL A 489 -49.63 6.90 -45.57
C VAL A 489 -49.81 6.19 -46.94
N PRO A 490 -48.75 6.22 -47.80
CA PRO A 490 -48.75 5.49 -49.10
C PRO A 490 -48.93 4.00 -48.91
N GLN A 491 -49.68 3.35 -49.83
CA GLN A 491 -49.85 1.87 -49.76
C GLN A 491 -48.59 1.05 -49.94
N GLU A 492 -47.53 1.62 -50.47
CA GLU A 492 -46.22 1.03 -50.71
C GLU A 492 -45.42 0.91 -49.42
N TRP A 493 -45.73 1.65 -48.36
CA TRP A 493 -45.05 1.59 -47.09
C TRP A 493 -45.47 0.34 -46.29
N ILE A 494 -44.48 -0.42 -45.90
CA ILE A 494 -44.68 -1.68 -45.13
C ILE A 494 -44.74 -1.34 -43.64
N ARG A 495 -45.91 -1.55 -43.02
CA ARG A 495 -46.08 -1.36 -41.58
C ARG A 495 -45.30 -2.43 -40.81
N LYS A 496 -44.43 -2.03 -39.86
CA LYS A 496 -43.62 -2.92 -38.98
C LYS A 496 -44.08 -2.96 -37.54
N GLN A 497 -44.53 -1.83 -37.01
CA GLN A 497 -44.93 -1.75 -35.62
C GLN A 497 -46.05 -0.72 -35.45
N THR A 498 -47.05 -1.04 -34.58
CA THR A 498 -48.08 -0.15 -34.12
C THR A 498 -47.81 0.23 -32.67
N LEU A 499 -47.72 1.52 -32.40
CA LEU A 499 -47.59 2.11 -31.07
C LEU A 499 -48.91 2.76 -30.64
N THR A 500 -49.03 3.14 -29.38
CA THR A 500 -50.25 3.76 -28.83
C THR A 500 -50.60 5.09 -29.55
N GLN A 501 -49.60 5.87 -30.02
CA GLN A 501 -49.83 7.19 -30.63
C GLN A 501 -49.24 7.34 -32.04
N ALA A 502 -48.55 6.31 -32.56
CA ALA A 502 -47.87 6.35 -33.85
C ALA A 502 -47.79 4.95 -34.45
N GLU A 503 -47.59 4.88 -35.77
CA GLU A 503 -47.22 3.66 -36.49
C GLU A 503 -45.88 3.82 -37.16
N ARG A 504 -45.15 2.72 -37.28
CA ARG A 504 -43.80 2.67 -37.86
C ARG A 504 -43.80 1.87 -39.13
N TYR A 505 -43.26 2.49 -40.17
CA TYR A 505 -43.24 1.98 -41.53
C TYR A 505 -41.80 1.87 -42.03
N ILE A 506 -41.59 1.03 -43.06
CA ILE A 506 -40.37 0.94 -43.82
C ILE A 506 -40.67 0.99 -45.32
N THR A 507 -39.75 1.57 -46.07
CA THR A 507 -39.77 1.54 -47.54
C THR A 507 -38.60 0.69 -48.06
N GLN A 508 -38.69 0.19 -49.31
CA GLN A 508 -37.60 -0.56 -49.93
C GLN A 508 -36.34 0.30 -50.04
N GLU A 509 -36.46 1.55 -50.38
CA GLU A 509 -35.37 2.51 -50.49
C GLU A 509 -34.71 2.76 -49.13
N LEU A 510 -35.48 2.91 -48.06
CA LEU A 510 -34.95 3.07 -46.71
C LEU A 510 -34.15 1.83 -46.26
N LYS A 511 -34.61 0.63 -46.65
CA LYS A 511 -33.93 -0.61 -46.34
C LYS A 511 -32.58 -0.78 -47.07
N GLU A 512 -32.51 -0.42 -48.34
CA GLU A 512 -31.28 -0.43 -49.12
C GLU A 512 -30.22 0.53 -48.58
N TYR A 513 -30.66 1.75 -48.19
CA TYR A 513 -29.76 2.70 -47.54
C TYR A 513 -29.33 2.26 -46.14
N GLU A 514 -30.25 1.63 -45.37
CA GLU A 514 -29.90 1.03 -44.09
C GLU A 514 -28.78 0.02 -44.23
N GLU A 515 -28.88 -0.91 -45.16
CA GLU A 515 -27.85 -1.92 -45.41
C GLU A 515 -26.51 -1.29 -45.80
N LYS A 516 -26.49 -0.19 -46.53
CA LYS A 516 -25.28 0.57 -46.86
C LYS A 516 -24.68 1.28 -45.67
N ILE A 517 -25.49 1.97 -44.84
CA ILE A 517 -25.02 2.72 -43.68
C ILE A 517 -24.51 1.77 -42.58
N LEU A 518 -25.29 0.74 -42.22
CA LEU A 518 -24.90 -0.21 -41.18
C LEU A 518 -23.67 -1.02 -41.62
N GLY A 519 -23.61 -1.43 -42.88
CA GLY A 519 -22.45 -2.10 -43.44
C GLY A 519 -21.20 -1.23 -43.47
N ALA A 520 -21.33 0.08 -43.60
CA ALA A 520 -20.23 1.03 -43.50
C ALA A 520 -19.81 1.24 -42.00
N GLU A 521 -20.78 1.42 -41.11
CA GLU A 521 -20.50 1.58 -39.68
C GLU A 521 -19.78 0.34 -39.09
N ASP A 522 -20.21 -0.88 -39.40
CA ASP A 522 -19.58 -2.12 -38.98
C ASP A 522 -18.12 -2.25 -39.50
N LYS A 523 -17.88 -1.84 -40.76
CA LYS A 523 -16.54 -1.84 -41.35
C LYS A 523 -15.64 -0.77 -40.74
N ILE A 524 -16.17 0.42 -40.47
CA ILE A 524 -15.45 1.50 -39.76
C ILE A 524 -14.95 0.97 -38.43
N ASP A 525 -15.79 0.35 -37.58
CA ASP A 525 -15.41 -0.19 -36.30
C ASP A 525 -14.29 -1.24 -36.42
N VAL A 526 -14.33 -2.11 -37.43
CA VAL A 526 -13.28 -3.13 -37.67
C VAL A 526 -11.95 -2.49 -38.10
N ILE A 527 -11.98 -1.54 -39.05
CA ILE A 527 -10.76 -0.89 -39.54
C ILE A 527 -10.15 0.00 -38.47
N GLU A 528 -10.96 0.75 -37.71
CA GLU A 528 -10.47 1.55 -36.59
C GLU A 528 -9.82 0.67 -35.51
N ALA A 529 -10.41 -0.48 -35.18
CA ALA A 529 -9.83 -1.43 -34.23
C ALA A 529 -8.49 -2.01 -34.72
N GLN A 530 -8.40 -2.29 -36.04
CA GLN A 530 -7.16 -2.78 -36.65
C GLN A 530 -6.05 -1.72 -36.61
N LEU A 531 -6.31 -0.52 -37.12
CA LEU A 531 -5.34 0.58 -37.15
C LEU A 531 -4.89 0.98 -35.73
N TYR A 532 -5.82 0.96 -34.78
CA TYR A 532 -5.50 1.20 -33.37
C TYR A 532 -4.62 0.09 -32.78
N SER A 533 -4.88 -1.17 -33.12
CA SER A 533 -4.02 -2.31 -32.71
C SER A 533 -2.61 -2.20 -33.30
N GLU A 534 -2.48 -1.74 -34.55
CA GLU A 534 -1.19 -1.49 -35.18
C GLU A 534 -0.43 -0.34 -34.48
N LEU A 535 -1.14 0.73 -34.08
CA LEU A 535 -0.54 1.82 -33.29
C LEU A 535 -0.04 1.33 -31.92
N ILE A 536 -0.80 0.47 -31.20
CA ILE A 536 -0.35 -0.14 -29.95
C ILE A 536 0.88 -1.02 -30.18
N ALA A 537 0.88 -1.84 -31.24
CA ALA A 537 2.01 -2.70 -31.59
C ALA A 537 3.28 -1.88 -31.86
N TYR A 538 3.15 -0.75 -32.57
CA TYR A 538 4.26 0.19 -32.78
C TYR A 538 4.75 0.81 -31.46
N ALA A 539 3.84 1.27 -30.60
CA ALA A 539 4.20 1.83 -29.28
C ALA A 539 4.92 0.81 -28.38
N ASN A 540 4.62 -0.49 -28.53
CA ASN A 540 5.27 -1.56 -27.77
C ASN A 540 6.79 -1.65 -28.03
N GLU A 541 7.29 -1.19 -29.18
CA GLU A 541 8.72 -1.13 -29.47
C GLU A 541 9.46 -0.12 -28.58
N PHE A 542 8.77 0.91 -28.10
CA PHE A 542 9.32 2.01 -27.30
C PHE A 542 9.19 1.79 -25.79
N ILE A 543 8.64 0.67 -25.31
CA ILE A 543 8.41 0.42 -23.88
C ILE A 543 9.66 0.61 -23.03
N ALA A 544 10.83 0.22 -23.53
CA ALA A 544 12.08 0.37 -22.80
C ALA A 544 12.45 1.84 -22.55
N ALA A 545 12.29 2.71 -23.57
CA ALA A 545 12.53 4.12 -23.45
C ALA A 545 11.51 4.78 -22.50
N ILE A 546 10.22 4.46 -22.66
CA ILE A 546 9.13 4.97 -21.81
C ILE A 546 9.35 4.59 -20.33
N GLN A 547 9.78 3.36 -20.04
CA GLN A 547 10.08 2.91 -18.68
C GLN A 547 11.31 3.61 -18.08
N ASN A 548 12.33 3.86 -18.89
CA ASN A 548 13.48 4.65 -18.45
C ASN A 548 13.05 6.08 -18.11
N ASP A 549 12.29 6.71 -18.99
CA ASP A 549 11.78 8.07 -18.80
C ASP A 549 10.87 8.16 -17.57
N SER A 550 9.98 7.17 -17.37
CA SER A 550 9.13 7.12 -16.17
C SER A 550 9.94 7.13 -14.88
N THR A 551 11.06 6.39 -14.86
CA THR A 551 11.97 6.33 -13.71
C THR A 551 12.69 7.66 -13.49
N LEU A 552 13.18 8.31 -14.56
CA LEU A 552 13.88 9.59 -14.48
C LEU A 552 12.92 10.72 -14.08
N VAL A 553 11.73 10.74 -14.65
CA VAL A 553 10.69 11.73 -14.31
C VAL A 553 10.22 11.53 -12.87
N ALA A 554 9.99 10.31 -12.40
CA ALA A 554 9.65 10.03 -11.01
C ALA A 554 10.75 10.50 -10.04
N ASN A 555 12.02 10.32 -10.42
CA ASN A 555 13.16 10.83 -9.65
C ASN A 555 13.13 12.37 -9.56
N LEU A 556 12.95 13.07 -10.68
CA LEU A 556 12.85 14.52 -10.70
C LEU A 556 11.67 15.02 -9.86
N ASP A 557 10.53 14.34 -9.91
CA ASP A 557 9.32 14.67 -9.15
C ASP A 557 9.56 14.54 -7.63
N CYS A 558 10.25 13.47 -7.18
CA CYS A 558 10.66 13.33 -5.78
C CYS A 558 11.58 14.48 -5.32
N LEU A 559 12.58 14.85 -6.15
CA LEU A 559 13.52 15.93 -5.82
C LEU A 559 12.85 17.31 -5.83
N LEU A 560 11.90 17.52 -6.73
CA LEU A 560 11.03 18.69 -6.76
C LEU A 560 10.14 18.77 -5.52
N SER A 561 9.58 17.64 -5.10
CA SER A 561 8.80 17.52 -3.86
C SER A 561 9.62 17.91 -2.63
N PHE A 562 10.87 17.47 -2.54
CA PHE A 562 11.79 17.86 -1.44
C PHE A 562 12.09 19.35 -1.45
N ALA A 563 12.36 19.95 -2.61
CA ALA A 563 12.60 21.37 -2.73
C ALA A 563 11.38 22.22 -2.33
N THR A 564 10.18 21.81 -2.78
CA THR A 564 8.91 22.46 -2.43
C THR A 564 8.64 22.37 -0.93
N THR A 565 8.81 21.18 -0.35
CA THR A 565 8.68 20.96 1.11
C THR A 565 9.67 21.82 1.90
N ALA A 566 10.94 21.91 1.43
CA ALA A 566 11.98 22.70 2.07
C ALA A 566 11.66 24.21 2.08
N MET A 567 11.09 24.72 0.98
CA MET A 567 10.67 26.12 0.89
C MET A 567 9.47 26.43 1.80
N GLU A 568 8.43 25.58 1.76
CA GLU A 568 7.24 25.78 2.57
C GLU A 568 7.52 25.73 4.07
N ASN A 569 8.47 24.85 4.49
CA ASN A 569 8.71 24.57 5.92
C ASN A 569 10.08 25.09 6.42
N ARG A 570 10.81 25.87 5.61
CA ARG A 570 12.14 26.42 5.96
C ARG A 570 13.12 25.32 6.39
N TYR A 571 13.24 24.26 5.58
CA TYR A 571 14.23 23.22 5.79
C TYR A 571 15.56 23.63 5.17
N ILE A 572 16.63 23.11 5.70
CA ILE A 572 18.00 23.42 5.25
C ILE A 572 18.69 22.17 4.69
N ARG A 573 19.71 22.38 3.87
CA ARG A 573 20.58 21.31 3.37
C ARG A 573 21.44 20.76 4.51
N PRO A 574 21.31 19.47 4.90
CA PRO A 574 22.21 18.87 5.88
C PRO A 574 23.53 18.45 5.23
N VAL A 575 24.60 18.42 6.03
CA VAL A 575 25.88 17.79 5.66
C VAL A 575 25.79 16.31 6.03
N VAL A 576 25.95 15.42 5.03
CA VAL A 576 25.99 13.96 5.27
C VAL A 576 27.39 13.45 4.97
N ASP A 577 27.97 12.73 5.90
CA ASP A 577 29.33 12.19 5.77
C ASP A 577 29.48 10.78 6.41
N GLU A 578 30.66 10.19 6.30
CA GLU A 578 30.94 8.87 6.86
C GLU A 578 31.32 8.88 8.36
N SER A 579 31.24 10.03 9.02
CA SER A 579 31.53 10.13 10.45
C SER A 579 30.49 9.39 11.29
N LEU A 580 30.75 9.29 12.61
CA LEU A 580 29.80 8.76 13.59
C LEU A 580 29.07 9.89 14.35
N VAL A 581 29.12 11.11 13.85
CA VAL A 581 28.56 12.30 14.51
C VAL A 581 27.14 12.58 14.01
N ILE A 582 26.23 12.86 14.93
CA ILE A 582 24.93 13.46 14.67
C ILE A 582 24.91 14.79 15.44
N ASP A 583 24.99 15.92 14.73
CA ASP A 583 24.92 17.27 15.29
C ASP A 583 23.78 18.05 14.64
N ILE A 584 22.70 18.22 15.37
CA ILE A 584 21.49 18.91 14.93
C ILE A 584 21.33 20.15 15.78
N LYS A 585 21.31 21.34 15.17
CA LYS A 585 21.03 22.60 15.86
C LYS A 585 19.62 23.07 15.52
N GLN A 586 18.89 23.46 16.55
CA GLN A 586 17.52 23.96 16.46
C GLN A 586 16.61 23.03 15.62
N GLY A 587 16.73 21.71 15.85
CA GLY A 587 15.93 20.70 15.17
C GLY A 587 14.45 20.84 15.53
N ARG A 588 13.56 20.61 14.55
CA ARG A 588 12.10 20.64 14.71
C ARG A 588 11.51 19.29 14.26
N HIS A 589 10.38 18.92 14.84
CA HIS A 589 9.68 17.70 14.46
C HIS A 589 8.83 17.94 13.20
N PRO A 590 9.13 17.32 12.05
CA PRO A 590 8.50 17.69 10.77
C PRO A 590 6.98 17.52 10.73
N VAL A 591 6.44 16.54 11.47
CA VAL A 591 4.98 16.29 11.50
C VAL A 591 4.30 17.18 12.54
N ILE A 592 4.83 17.24 13.76
CA ILE A 592 4.20 18.02 14.85
C ILE A 592 4.15 19.51 14.51
N GLU A 593 5.23 20.08 13.94
CA GLU A 593 5.25 21.50 13.60
C GLU A 593 4.14 21.92 12.62
N ARG A 594 3.68 20.98 11.78
CA ARG A 594 2.58 21.21 10.82
C ARG A 594 1.18 21.07 11.43
N GLN A 595 1.07 20.37 12.57
CA GLN A 595 -0.19 20.13 13.27
C GLN A 595 -0.48 21.18 14.36
N LEU A 596 0.49 22.04 14.66
CA LEU A 596 0.29 23.08 15.67
C LEU A 596 -0.76 24.10 15.21
N PRO A 597 -1.61 24.60 16.14
CA PRO A 597 -2.57 25.66 15.86
C PRO A 597 -1.89 26.92 15.31
N ILE A 598 -2.63 27.70 14.52
CA ILE A 598 -2.13 28.97 13.98
C ILE A 598 -1.69 29.88 15.12
N GLY A 599 -0.43 30.32 15.10
CA GLY A 599 0.18 31.18 16.11
C GLY A 599 1.01 30.46 17.16
N GLU A 600 0.94 29.12 17.23
CA GLU A 600 1.87 28.33 18.04
C GLU A 600 3.10 27.93 17.22
N GLN A 601 4.27 27.97 17.86
CA GLN A 601 5.53 27.54 17.24
C GLN A 601 6.09 26.32 17.96
N TYR A 602 6.66 25.40 17.16
CA TYR A 602 7.42 24.26 17.72
C TYR A 602 8.67 24.79 18.43
N VAL A 603 8.96 24.28 19.63
CA VAL A 603 10.18 24.64 20.37
C VAL A 603 11.35 23.82 19.82
N PRO A 604 12.30 24.43 19.09
CA PRO A 604 13.40 23.70 18.49
C PRO A 604 14.44 23.28 19.51
N ASN A 605 15.11 22.16 19.27
CA ASN A 605 16.08 21.58 20.18
C ASN A 605 17.39 21.19 19.48
N ASP A 606 18.50 21.29 20.22
CA ASP A 606 19.82 20.84 19.80
C ASP A 606 20.04 19.40 20.27
N VAL A 607 20.57 18.56 19.38
CA VAL A 607 20.95 17.18 19.70
C VAL A 607 22.34 16.92 19.16
N TYR A 608 23.24 16.49 20.02
CA TYR A 608 24.59 16.08 19.65
C TYR A 608 24.85 14.65 20.11
N LEU A 609 25.31 13.79 19.22
CA LEU A 609 25.73 12.41 19.52
C LEU A 609 27.01 12.10 18.75
N ASP A 610 27.97 11.46 19.42
CA ASP A 610 29.15 10.91 18.81
C ASP A 610 29.49 9.53 19.43
N SER A 611 30.56 8.89 19.01
CA SER A 611 31.02 7.61 19.59
C SER A 611 32.13 7.78 20.64
N GLU A 612 32.62 9.00 20.91
CA GLU A 612 33.79 9.26 21.74
C GLU A 612 33.44 9.96 23.05
N THR A 613 32.58 10.98 23.00
CA THR A 613 32.29 11.85 24.15
C THR A 613 30.84 11.78 24.63
N GLN A 614 29.89 11.63 23.72
CA GLN A 614 28.45 11.66 24.01
C GLN A 614 27.72 10.61 23.17
N GLN A 615 27.99 9.34 23.46
CA GLN A 615 27.43 8.21 22.75
C GLN A 615 25.96 7.97 23.15
N ILE A 616 25.66 8.09 24.45
CA ILE A 616 24.34 7.82 25.00
C ILE A 616 23.84 9.06 25.74
N ILE A 617 22.66 9.53 25.39
CA ILE A 617 21.94 10.55 26.13
C ILE A 617 20.84 9.87 26.94
N ILE A 618 20.91 9.97 28.26
CA ILE A 618 19.81 9.63 29.16
C ILE A 618 18.92 10.87 29.30
N LEU A 619 17.67 10.74 28.85
CA LEU A 619 16.71 11.83 28.82
C LEU A 619 15.65 11.64 29.90
N THR A 620 15.70 12.50 30.94
CA THR A 620 14.73 12.49 32.02
C THR A 620 13.73 13.64 31.89
N GLY A 621 12.68 13.63 32.69
CA GLY A 621 11.64 14.67 32.73
C GLY A 621 10.23 14.11 32.72
N PRO A 622 9.22 14.97 32.99
CA PRO A 622 7.84 14.54 33.10
C PRO A 622 7.25 14.02 31.78
N ASN A 623 6.17 13.25 31.87
CA ASN A 623 5.33 12.96 30.72
C ASN A 623 4.72 14.27 30.21
N MET A 624 4.44 14.36 28.92
CA MET A 624 3.99 15.56 28.21
C MET A 624 5.07 16.66 28.02
N ALA A 625 6.29 16.50 28.57
CA ALA A 625 7.36 17.46 28.32
C ALA A 625 7.92 17.40 26.88
N GLY A 626 7.65 16.32 26.14
CA GLY A 626 8.08 16.20 24.74
C GLY A 626 9.27 15.27 24.53
N LYS A 627 9.62 14.39 25.50
CA LYS A 627 10.71 13.39 25.36
C LYS A 627 10.58 12.54 24.10
N SER A 628 9.45 11.87 23.94
CA SER A 628 9.16 11.01 22.78
C SER A 628 9.19 11.79 21.45
N ALA A 629 8.72 13.04 21.46
CA ALA A 629 8.78 13.91 20.27
C ALA A 629 10.23 14.23 19.87
N LEU A 630 11.12 14.48 20.85
CA LEU A 630 12.53 14.74 20.63
C LEU A 630 13.25 13.50 20.04
N LEU A 631 12.97 12.31 20.59
CA LEU A 631 13.51 11.06 20.07
C LEU A 631 13.11 10.88 18.60
N ARG A 632 11.82 10.94 18.31
CA ARG A 632 11.29 10.81 16.94
C ARG A 632 11.86 11.90 16.03
N GLN A 633 11.92 13.15 16.46
CA GLN A 633 12.54 14.26 15.72
C GLN A 633 13.95 13.90 15.23
N THR A 634 14.80 13.39 16.12
CA THR A 634 16.18 13.03 15.79
C THR A 634 16.25 11.94 14.73
N ALA A 635 15.42 10.88 14.86
CA ALA A 635 15.35 9.82 13.87
C ALA A 635 14.81 10.30 12.51
N LEU A 636 13.75 11.13 12.53
CA LEU A 636 13.13 11.65 11.30
C LEU A 636 14.07 12.59 10.55
N ILE A 637 14.83 13.46 11.24
CA ILE A 637 15.85 14.33 10.64
C ILE A 637 16.97 13.49 10.02
N THR A 638 17.45 12.46 10.72
CA THR A 638 18.47 11.54 10.22
C THR A 638 17.97 10.79 8.96
N LEU A 639 16.74 10.30 8.97
CA LEU A 639 16.11 9.61 7.85
C LEU A 639 15.93 10.54 6.65
N LEU A 640 15.42 11.76 6.85
CA LEU A 640 15.26 12.77 5.81
C LEU A 640 16.61 13.10 5.14
N ALA A 641 17.68 13.26 5.94
CA ALA A 641 19.02 13.48 5.42
C ALA A 641 19.49 12.31 4.52
N GLN A 642 19.24 11.05 4.93
CA GLN A 642 19.68 9.86 4.19
C GLN A 642 18.80 9.48 3.00
N ILE A 643 17.61 10.05 2.85
CA ILE A 643 16.88 9.96 1.57
C ILE A 643 17.29 11.06 0.57
N GLY A 644 18.12 12.03 0.99
CA GLY A 644 18.59 13.14 0.17
C GLY A 644 17.71 14.39 0.27
N SER A 645 16.80 14.47 1.24
CA SER A 645 15.97 15.64 1.49
C SER A 645 16.71 16.70 2.35
N PHE A 646 16.21 17.93 2.31
CA PHE A 646 16.51 18.94 3.31
C PHE A 646 15.78 18.62 4.63
N VAL A 647 16.25 19.19 5.73
CA VAL A 647 15.82 18.84 7.10
C VAL A 647 15.35 20.05 7.90
N PRO A 648 14.38 19.86 8.83
CA PRO A 648 13.86 20.90 9.68
C PRO A 648 14.83 21.24 10.83
N ALA A 649 15.87 22.00 10.54
CA ALA A 649 16.89 22.44 11.47
C ALA A 649 17.48 23.81 11.06
N GLU A 650 18.27 24.44 11.92
CA GLU A 650 19.11 25.59 11.56
C GLU A 650 20.43 25.13 10.92
N SER A 651 21.02 24.07 11.45
CA SER A 651 22.12 23.33 10.82
C SER A 651 22.07 21.86 11.23
N ALA A 652 22.52 20.97 10.35
CA ALA A 652 22.59 19.54 10.64
C ALA A 652 23.81 18.90 9.97
N ARG A 653 24.58 18.14 10.74
CA ARG A 653 25.62 17.22 10.27
C ARG A 653 25.24 15.81 10.68
N ILE A 654 25.06 14.94 9.72
CA ILE A 654 24.57 13.58 9.93
C ILE A 654 25.61 12.59 9.42
N GLY A 655 26.31 11.95 10.33
CA GLY A 655 27.13 10.79 10.03
C GLY A 655 26.25 9.59 9.69
N LEU A 656 26.58 8.89 8.60
CA LEU A 656 25.78 7.78 8.07
C LEU A 656 25.35 6.80 9.16
N CYS A 657 24.04 6.51 9.15
CA CYS A 657 23.46 5.41 9.91
C CYS A 657 23.25 4.22 8.98
N ASP A 658 23.60 3.02 9.47
CA ASP A 658 23.30 1.77 8.77
C ASP A 658 21.96 1.16 9.22
N LYS A 659 21.53 1.50 10.44
CA LYS A 659 20.27 1.04 11.04
C LYS A 659 19.69 2.15 11.92
N ILE A 660 18.38 2.27 11.92
CA ILE A 660 17.62 3.10 12.86
C ILE A 660 16.64 2.18 13.58
N PHE A 661 16.74 2.13 14.89
CA PHE A 661 15.87 1.35 15.75
C PHE A 661 15.13 2.24 16.72
N THR A 662 13.83 2.01 16.84
CA THR A 662 13.01 2.72 17.82
C THR A 662 12.17 1.77 18.63
N ARG A 663 12.18 2.00 19.95
CA ARG A 663 11.22 1.45 20.89
C ARG A 663 10.51 2.62 21.56
N VAL A 664 9.43 3.11 20.95
CA VAL A 664 8.68 4.30 21.38
C VAL A 664 7.19 3.95 21.46
N GLY A 665 6.58 4.13 22.64
CA GLY A 665 5.16 3.88 22.91
C GLY A 665 4.82 2.42 23.20
N ALA A 666 3.73 2.19 23.96
CA ALA A 666 3.19 0.86 24.19
C ALA A 666 2.31 0.45 23.01
N SER A 667 2.67 -0.65 22.34
CA SER A 667 1.77 -1.28 21.37
C SER A 667 1.05 -2.43 22.06
N ASP A 668 -0.20 -2.21 22.47
CA ASP A 668 -1.06 -3.30 22.92
C ASP A 668 -1.42 -4.21 21.74
N ASN A 669 -0.80 -5.37 21.67
CA ASN A 669 -1.15 -6.39 20.70
C ASN A 669 -2.07 -7.44 21.33
N ILE A 670 -3.26 -6.98 21.72
CA ILE A 670 -4.29 -7.80 22.40
C ILE A 670 -4.67 -9.03 21.54
N SER A 671 -4.52 -8.94 20.22
CA SER A 671 -4.90 -10.01 19.29
C SER A 671 -4.03 -11.27 19.36
N LEU A 672 -2.80 -11.19 19.89
CA LEU A 672 -1.89 -12.33 20.01
C LEU A 672 -1.82 -12.89 21.45
N GLY A 673 -2.51 -12.26 22.42
CA GLY A 673 -2.50 -12.70 23.83
C GLY A 673 -1.14 -12.54 24.52
N GLU A 674 -0.20 -11.79 23.93
CA GLU A 674 1.10 -11.52 24.54
C GLU A 674 1.00 -10.39 25.56
N SER A 675 1.71 -10.52 26.68
CA SER A 675 1.85 -9.44 27.66
C SER A 675 2.59 -8.26 27.02
N THR A 676 2.13 -7.02 27.29
CA THR A 676 2.78 -5.77 26.84
C THR A 676 4.28 -5.75 27.19
N PHE A 677 4.66 -6.27 28.35
CA PHE A 677 6.04 -6.41 28.77
C PHE A 677 6.82 -7.42 27.91
N MET A 678 6.20 -8.55 27.52
CA MET A 678 6.87 -9.53 26.65
C MET A 678 7.12 -8.96 25.26
N VAL A 679 6.17 -8.22 24.69
CA VAL A 679 6.35 -7.50 23.43
C VAL A 679 7.49 -6.50 23.53
N GLU A 680 7.53 -5.72 24.62
CA GLU A 680 8.61 -4.77 24.91
C GLU A 680 9.99 -5.44 24.96
N MET A 681 10.10 -6.56 25.64
CA MET A 681 11.35 -7.33 25.74
C MET A 681 11.77 -7.96 24.42
N ASN A 682 10.83 -8.46 23.63
CA ASN A 682 11.10 -8.98 22.29
C ASN A 682 11.64 -7.88 21.36
N GLU A 683 11.05 -6.67 21.41
CA GLU A 683 11.53 -5.51 20.64
C GLU A 683 12.95 -5.12 21.08
N ALA A 684 13.20 -5.00 22.40
CA ALA A 684 14.51 -4.67 22.94
C ALA A 684 15.57 -5.74 22.58
N ALA A 685 15.23 -7.03 22.69
CA ALA A 685 16.11 -8.12 22.29
C ALA A 685 16.43 -8.08 20.78
N SER A 686 15.44 -7.81 19.93
CA SER A 686 15.67 -7.64 18.49
C SER A 686 16.64 -6.51 18.21
N ILE A 687 16.53 -5.38 18.91
CA ILE A 687 17.43 -4.24 18.78
C ILE A 687 18.84 -4.65 19.20
N LEU A 688 19.02 -5.14 20.43
CA LEU A 688 20.32 -5.45 21.03
C LEU A 688 21.11 -6.51 20.24
N ASN A 689 20.41 -7.47 19.64
CA ASN A 689 21.03 -8.50 18.80
C ASN A 689 21.46 -8.00 17.41
N ASN A 690 20.99 -6.82 17.00
CA ASN A 690 21.21 -6.30 15.63
C ASN A 690 21.95 -4.96 15.59
N ILE A 691 22.25 -4.31 16.71
CA ILE A 691 22.95 -3.00 16.73
C ILE A 691 24.38 -3.10 16.21
N THR A 692 24.87 -1.99 15.67
CA THR A 692 26.24 -1.76 15.20
C THR A 692 26.73 -0.42 15.73
N GLU A 693 27.98 -0.08 15.53
CA GLU A 693 28.55 1.23 15.88
C GLU A 693 27.87 2.39 15.10
N ARG A 694 27.34 2.13 13.88
CA ARG A 694 26.67 3.11 13.03
C ARG A 694 25.17 3.18 13.28
N SER A 695 24.62 2.38 14.17
CA SER A 695 23.19 2.39 14.47
C SER A 695 22.78 3.64 15.25
N LEU A 696 21.58 4.13 15.00
CA LEU A 696 20.87 5.08 15.85
C LEU A 696 19.77 4.34 16.60
N VAL A 697 19.79 4.38 17.92
CA VAL A 697 18.86 3.66 18.79
C VAL A 697 18.08 4.61 19.67
N LEU A 698 16.76 4.43 19.70
CA LEU A 698 15.83 5.25 20.47
C LEU A 698 15.02 4.37 21.41
N PHE A 699 15.23 4.48 22.70
CA PHE A 699 14.43 3.84 23.75
C PHE A 699 13.57 4.88 24.47
N ASP A 700 12.28 4.60 24.56
CA ASP A 700 11.33 5.44 25.28
C ASP A 700 10.60 4.63 26.35
N GLU A 701 10.87 4.96 27.61
CA GLU A 701 10.23 4.41 28.80
C GLU A 701 10.33 2.87 28.91
N LEU A 702 11.47 2.30 28.58
CA LEU A 702 11.72 0.86 28.67
C LEU A 702 11.67 0.38 30.12
N GLY A 703 11.04 -0.78 30.38
CA GLY A 703 10.93 -1.42 31.69
C GLY A 703 9.68 -1.07 32.48
N ARG A 704 8.71 -0.33 31.90
CA ARG A 704 7.47 0.06 32.62
C ARG A 704 6.51 -1.09 32.90
N GLY A 705 6.58 -2.16 32.13
CA GLY A 705 5.63 -3.27 32.18
C GLY A 705 5.86 -4.28 33.32
N THR A 706 6.85 -4.02 34.21
CA THR A 706 7.22 -4.90 35.31
C THR A 706 7.41 -4.15 36.64
N SER A 707 7.94 -4.81 37.67
CA SER A 707 8.26 -4.14 38.95
C SER A 707 9.32 -3.05 38.74
N THR A 708 9.29 -2.00 39.55
CA THR A 708 10.19 -0.84 39.40
C THR A 708 11.66 -1.27 39.43
N TYR A 709 12.05 -2.11 40.35
CA TYR A 709 13.46 -2.56 40.47
C TYR A 709 13.91 -3.45 39.31
N ASP A 710 13.05 -4.34 38.81
CA ASP A 710 13.36 -5.14 37.62
C ASP A 710 13.47 -4.21 36.38
N GLY A 711 12.56 -3.24 36.22
CA GLY A 711 12.60 -2.28 35.14
C GLY A 711 13.88 -1.43 35.13
N ILE A 712 14.29 -0.91 36.30
CA ILE A 712 15.55 -0.18 36.46
C ILE A 712 16.74 -1.08 36.11
N SER A 713 16.77 -2.32 36.65
CA SER A 713 17.87 -3.26 36.41
C SER A 713 18.05 -3.60 34.93
N ILE A 714 16.94 -3.83 34.20
CA ILE A 714 16.96 -4.08 32.75
C ILE A 714 17.46 -2.86 32.01
N ALA A 715 16.90 -1.68 32.29
CA ALA A 715 17.26 -0.44 31.62
C ALA A 715 18.75 -0.09 31.83
N TRP A 716 19.25 -0.23 33.07
CA TRP A 716 20.66 -0.05 33.43
C TRP A 716 21.56 -0.99 32.63
N SER A 717 21.25 -2.28 32.65
CA SER A 717 22.06 -3.31 31.97
C SER A 717 22.12 -3.11 30.46
N ILE A 718 21.04 -2.61 29.86
CA ILE A 718 20.98 -2.29 28.43
C ILE A 718 21.89 -1.11 28.09
N VAL A 719 21.84 -0.03 28.86
CA VAL A 719 22.72 1.13 28.67
C VAL A 719 24.19 0.75 28.84
N GLU A 720 24.50 -0.03 29.88
CA GLU A 720 25.85 -0.56 30.13
C GLU A 720 26.33 -1.46 28.99
N TYR A 721 25.49 -2.37 28.51
CA TYR A 721 25.81 -3.23 27.37
C TYR A 721 26.14 -2.43 26.10
N ILE A 722 25.33 -1.40 25.78
CA ILE A 722 25.57 -0.55 24.61
C ILE A 722 26.86 0.26 24.78
N HIS A 723 27.17 0.72 25.99
CA HIS A 723 28.38 1.48 26.28
C HIS A 723 29.66 0.62 26.23
N GLU A 724 29.62 -0.56 26.83
CA GLU A 724 30.83 -1.40 27.00
C GLU A 724 31.15 -2.34 25.83
N ASN A 725 30.14 -2.73 25.03
CA ASN A 725 30.34 -3.66 23.92
C ASN A 725 30.95 -2.95 22.71
N PRO A 726 32.23 -3.24 22.32
CA PRO A 726 32.89 -2.55 21.21
C PRO A 726 32.20 -2.68 19.87
N LYS A 727 31.41 -3.73 19.67
CA LYS A 727 30.63 -3.96 18.43
C LYS A 727 29.29 -3.24 18.42
N ALA A 728 28.89 -2.64 19.53
CA ALA A 728 27.58 -2.06 19.74
C ALA A 728 27.64 -0.61 20.25
N HIS A 729 28.73 0.12 20.02
CA HIS A 729 28.87 1.54 20.40
C HIS A 729 27.92 2.44 19.61
N SER A 730 26.64 2.07 19.57
CA SER A 730 25.60 2.80 18.83
C SER A 730 25.28 4.14 19.50
N ARG A 731 24.95 5.13 18.68
CA ARG A 731 24.44 6.43 19.13
C ARG A 731 23.02 6.22 19.68
N THR A 732 22.81 6.55 20.95
CA THR A 732 21.60 6.15 21.66
C THR A 732 20.96 7.33 22.39
N LEU A 733 19.64 7.51 22.21
CA LEU A 733 18.78 8.34 23.04
C LEU A 733 17.90 7.43 23.90
N PHE A 734 18.01 7.57 25.21
CA PHE A 734 17.31 6.74 26.18
C PHE A 734 16.41 7.62 27.06
N ALA A 735 15.13 7.74 26.72
CA ALA A 735 14.16 8.45 27.56
C ALA A 735 13.62 7.55 28.65
N THR A 736 13.63 8.03 29.88
CA THR A 736 13.22 7.26 31.05
C THR A 736 12.58 8.14 32.15
N HIS A 737 11.86 7.45 33.04
CA HIS A 737 11.40 8.02 34.31
C HIS A 737 12.25 7.59 35.49
N TYR A 738 13.18 6.66 35.27
CA TYR A 738 14.06 6.17 36.31
C TYR A 738 15.16 7.18 36.57
N HIS A 739 15.05 7.92 37.69
CA HIS A 739 16.04 8.92 38.09
C HIS A 739 17.37 8.29 38.48
N GLU A 740 17.35 7.05 38.89
CA GLU A 740 18.52 6.24 39.23
C GLU A 740 19.51 6.12 38.05
N LEU A 741 19.03 6.12 36.83
CA LEU A 741 19.89 6.08 35.64
C LEU A 741 20.77 7.35 35.51
N ASN A 742 20.44 8.46 36.20
CA ASN A 742 21.27 9.67 36.20
C ASN A 742 22.67 9.40 36.76
N GLU A 743 22.81 8.41 37.67
CA GLU A 743 24.10 8.02 38.20
C GLU A 743 25.07 7.47 37.14
N MET A 744 24.57 6.96 36.04
CA MET A 744 25.38 6.40 34.97
C MET A 744 26.35 7.40 34.33
N GLU A 745 26.07 8.69 34.32
CA GLU A 745 27.00 9.72 33.83
C GLU A 745 28.29 9.77 34.65
N ASN A 746 28.21 9.47 35.94
CA ASN A 746 29.37 9.44 36.83
C ASN A 746 30.23 8.16 36.62
N LEU A 747 29.61 7.08 36.17
CA LEU A 747 30.23 5.78 35.98
C LEU A 747 30.78 5.55 34.56
N PHE A 748 30.12 6.12 33.56
CA PHE A 748 30.37 5.87 32.15
C PHE A 748 30.69 7.15 31.40
N SER A 749 31.88 7.30 30.88
CA SER A 749 32.42 8.56 30.31
C SER A 749 31.63 9.09 29.12
N ARG A 750 31.03 8.19 28.31
CA ARG A 750 30.28 8.52 27.08
C ARG A 750 28.76 8.60 27.30
N VAL A 751 28.30 8.48 28.56
CA VAL A 751 26.91 8.70 28.95
C VAL A 751 26.76 10.14 29.43
N LYS A 752 25.71 10.84 28.94
CA LYS A 752 25.37 12.21 29.38
C LYS A 752 23.90 12.31 29.70
N ASN A 753 23.64 13.02 30.82
CA ASN A 753 22.28 13.27 31.29
C ASN A 753 21.74 14.58 30.71
N PHE A 754 20.50 14.51 30.25
CA PHE A 754 19.73 15.66 29.81
C PHE A 754 18.32 15.57 30.38
N ASN A 755 17.70 16.73 30.53
CA ASN A 755 16.29 16.80 30.88
C ASN A 755 15.53 17.73 29.95
N VAL A 756 14.21 17.50 29.83
CA VAL A 756 13.32 18.42 29.14
C VAL A 756 12.79 19.41 30.18
N SER A 757 13.20 20.66 30.02
CA SER A 757 12.98 21.70 31.04
C SER A 757 11.50 22.01 31.30
N VAL A 758 11.21 22.18 32.57
CA VAL A 758 9.89 22.55 33.08
C VAL A 758 10.09 23.73 34.01
N ARG A 759 9.21 24.71 33.95
CA ARG A 759 9.25 25.88 34.85
C ARG A 759 7.98 25.94 35.68
N GLU A 760 8.14 26.07 36.97
CA GLU A 760 7.03 26.36 37.89
C GLU A 760 6.86 27.85 38.07
N VAL A 761 5.67 28.37 37.79
CA VAL A 761 5.31 29.77 37.97
C VAL A 761 3.96 29.83 38.68
N ASN A 762 3.96 30.39 39.88
CA ASN A 762 2.75 30.55 40.72
C ASN A 762 1.99 29.23 40.96
N GLY A 763 2.71 28.12 41.21
CA GLY A 763 2.10 26.80 41.44
C GLY A 763 1.52 26.13 40.17
N LYS A 764 1.80 26.69 38.98
CA LYS A 764 1.48 26.11 37.69
C LYS A 764 2.76 25.66 37.01
N VAL A 765 2.73 24.45 36.51
CA VAL A 765 3.84 23.86 35.73
C VAL A 765 3.69 24.25 34.26
N ILE A 766 4.72 24.90 33.73
CA ILE A 766 4.84 25.29 32.32
C ILE A 766 5.91 24.38 31.68
N PHE A 767 5.52 23.59 30.69
CA PHE A 767 6.44 22.75 29.91
C PHE A 767 7.18 23.61 28.89
N MET A 768 8.46 23.89 29.16
CA MET A 768 9.29 24.70 28.27
C MET A 768 9.71 23.94 27.00
N ARG A 769 9.61 22.60 27.01
CA ARG A 769 9.94 21.71 25.90
C ARG A 769 11.36 21.90 25.37
N LYS A 770 12.26 22.45 26.16
CA LYS A 770 13.68 22.70 25.79
C LYS A 770 14.60 21.68 26.46
N LEU A 771 15.48 21.07 25.68
CA LEU A 771 16.51 20.15 26.16
C LEU A 771 17.59 20.93 26.91
N MET A 772 17.90 20.48 28.12
CA MET A 772 18.91 21.09 28.97
C MET A 772 19.86 20.01 29.52
N PRO A 773 21.16 20.29 29.66
CA PRO A 773 22.11 19.36 30.31
C PRO A 773 21.72 19.10 31.78
N GLY A 774 22.03 17.90 32.26
CA GLY A 774 21.77 17.44 33.63
C GLY A 774 20.47 16.64 33.75
N GLY A 775 20.39 15.81 34.77
CA GLY A 775 19.21 15.01 35.10
C GLY A 775 18.10 15.82 35.77
N SER A 776 16.84 15.35 35.71
CA SER A 776 15.73 15.88 36.51
C SER A 776 15.64 15.10 37.81
N GLU A 777 15.61 15.79 38.93
CA GLU A 777 15.45 15.20 40.28
C GLU A 777 13.99 15.10 40.72
N HIS A 778 13.06 15.79 40.03
CA HIS A 778 11.68 15.90 40.50
C HIS A 778 10.71 15.19 39.55
N SER A 779 9.77 14.49 40.15
CA SER A 779 8.63 13.86 39.45
C SER A 779 7.45 14.85 39.39
N PHE A 780 6.92 15.12 38.23
CA PHE A 780 5.78 16.00 37.97
C PHE A 780 4.45 15.28 37.72
N GLY A 781 4.37 13.97 37.97
CA GLY A 781 3.18 13.14 37.69
C GLY A 781 1.91 13.68 38.36
N ILE A 782 1.97 14.13 39.61
CA ILE A 782 0.84 14.70 40.33
C ILE A 782 0.38 16.02 39.72
N HIS A 783 1.31 16.84 39.23
CA HIS A 783 0.98 18.08 38.51
C HIS A 783 0.25 17.80 37.18
N VAL A 784 0.66 16.78 36.48
CA VAL A 784 -0.02 16.31 35.24
C VAL A 784 -1.44 15.83 35.57
N ALA A 785 -1.61 15.06 36.66
CA ALA A 785 -2.92 14.62 37.11
C ALA A 785 -3.85 15.81 37.43
N LYS A 786 -3.31 16.89 38.03
CA LYS A 786 -4.02 18.12 38.30
C LYS A 786 -4.45 18.86 37.02
N ILE A 787 -3.56 18.94 36.03
CA ILE A 787 -3.85 19.53 34.70
C ILE A 787 -4.92 18.70 33.95
N ALA A 788 -4.89 17.36 34.06
CA ALA A 788 -5.89 16.46 33.50
C ALA A 788 -7.29 16.56 34.16
N GLY A 789 -7.45 17.40 35.20
CA GLY A 789 -8.72 17.60 35.87
C GLY A 789 -9.06 16.55 36.93
N MET A 790 -8.07 15.81 37.44
CA MET A 790 -8.29 14.87 38.55
C MET A 790 -8.85 15.57 39.77
N ASN A 791 -9.73 14.89 40.55
CA ASN A 791 -10.38 15.43 41.73
C ASN A 791 -9.37 16.05 42.68
N PRO A 792 -9.54 17.34 43.10
CA PRO A 792 -8.58 18.05 43.94
C PRO A 792 -8.24 17.37 45.28
N VAL A 793 -9.20 16.63 45.86
CA VAL A 793 -8.98 15.87 47.08
C VAL A 793 -7.97 14.73 46.86
N VAL A 794 -8.07 14.01 45.73
CA VAL A 794 -7.15 12.96 45.36
C VAL A 794 -5.75 13.53 45.09
N VAL A 795 -5.67 14.65 44.35
CA VAL A 795 -4.40 15.33 44.06
C VAL A 795 -3.70 15.76 45.35
N LYS A 796 -4.43 16.39 46.27
CA LYS A 796 -3.89 16.84 47.59
C LYS A 796 -3.39 15.64 48.41
N ARG A 797 -4.13 14.52 48.38
CA ARG A 797 -3.70 13.30 49.10
C ARG A 797 -2.46 12.68 48.47
N ALA A 798 -2.39 12.64 47.14
CA ALA A 798 -1.22 12.17 46.40
C ALA A 798 0.04 12.98 46.73
N GLU A 799 -0.05 14.33 46.86
CA GLU A 799 1.05 15.20 47.26
C GLU A 799 1.54 14.88 48.68
N GLN A 800 0.64 14.53 49.60
CA GLN A 800 1.02 14.11 50.95
C GLN A 800 1.73 12.77 50.97
N VAL A 801 1.19 11.77 50.24
CA VAL A 801 1.77 10.43 50.13
C VAL A 801 3.16 10.49 49.48
N LEU A 802 3.34 11.32 48.43
CA LEU A 802 4.65 11.51 47.80
C LEU A 802 5.68 12.04 48.79
N LYS A 803 5.34 13.06 49.60
CA LYS A 803 6.24 13.61 50.62
C LYS A 803 6.61 12.58 51.69
N ASP A 804 5.68 11.72 52.08
CA ASP A 804 5.92 10.67 53.05
C ASP A 804 6.84 9.57 52.47
N LEU A 805 6.68 9.22 51.15
CA LEU A 805 7.53 8.24 50.48
C LEU A 805 8.98 8.76 50.27
N GLU A 806 9.12 10.04 49.91
CA GLU A 806 10.44 10.69 49.73
C GLU A 806 11.20 10.78 51.07
N ARG A 807 10.51 11.03 52.18
CA ARG A 807 11.12 11.01 53.52
C ARG A 807 11.57 9.63 53.97
N ASN A 808 10.84 8.61 53.60
CA ASN A 808 11.20 7.21 53.92
C ASN A 808 12.46 6.70 53.21
N ASN A 809 12.74 7.18 52.02
CA ASN A 809 13.97 6.92 51.31
C ASN A 809 15.19 7.62 51.94
N SER A 810 15.02 8.61 52.79
CA SER A 810 16.07 9.31 53.53
C SER A 810 16.33 8.78 54.92
N GLY A 811 15.79 7.62 55.33
CA GLY A 811 16.19 6.83 56.51
C GLY A 811 15.50 7.24 57.83
N GLU A 812 14.43 8.04 57.84
CA GLU A 812 13.65 8.32 59.04
C GLU A 812 12.33 7.53 59.11
N SER A 813 12.05 6.94 60.26
CA SER A 813 10.92 6.05 60.50
C SER A 813 9.55 6.68 60.38
N VAL A 814 8.61 5.96 59.73
CA VAL A 814 7.25 6.35 59.42
C VAL A 814 6.39 6.49 60.65
N SER A 815 5.73 7.67 60.82
CA SER A 815 4.55 7.80 61.65
C SER A 815 3.30 7.37 60.88
N LYS A 816 2.44 6.53 61.51
CA LYS A 816 1.18 6.06 60.90
C LYS A 816 0.29 7.24 60.52
N PRO A 817 -0.31 7.23 59.36
CA PRO A 817 -1.21 8.29 58.92
C PRO A 817 -2.49 8.28 59.74
N ASP A 818 -2.92 9.46 60.16
CA ASP A 818 -4.18 9.68 60.91
C ASP A 818 -5.37 9.55 59.92
N THR A 819 -6.13 8.50 60.10
CA THR A 819 -7.25 8.08 59.22
C THR A 819 -8.60 8.72 59.61
N SER A 820 -8.64 9.73 60.48
CA SER A 820 -9.88 10.26 61.03
C SER A 820 -10.69 11.21 60.11
N ALA A 821 -10.33 11.44 58.86
CA ALA A 821 -10.99 12.38 57.94
C ALA A 821 -11.70 11.77 56.72
N ILE A 822 -11.92 10.45 56.67
CA ILE A 822 -12.63 9.79 55.54
C ILE A 822 -13.93 9.19 56.06
N GLN A 823 -15.07 9.84 55.84
CA GLN A 823 -16.38 9.21 56.02
C GLN A 823 -16.58 8.20 54.90
N PRO A 824 -17.09 7.00 55.21
CA PRO A 824 -17.27 5.94 54.25
C PRO A 824 -18.48 6.19 53.35
N ALA A 825 -18.31 6.36 52.09
CA ALA A 825 -19.35 6.19 51.10
C ALA A 825 -19.52 4.67 50.91
N THR A 826 -20.73 4.22 51.04
CA THR A 826 -21.22 2.84 51.04
C THR A 826 -20.65 1.98 49.92
N SER A 827 -20.15 0.84 50.38
CA SER A 827 -19.93 -0.49 49.78
C SER A 827 -20.39 -0.71 48.33
N THR A 828 -19.43 -0.94 47.46
CA THR A 828 -19.45 -2.05 46.51
C THR A 828 -18.01 -2.57 46.38
N GLY A 829 -17.82 -3.85 46.59
CA GLY A 829 -16.52 -4.49 46.75
C GLY A 829 -15.69 -4.44 45.50
N GLN A 830 -14.55 -3.82 45.60
CA GLN A 830 -13.45 -3.94 44.65
C GLN A 830 -12.34 -4.73 45.35
N LEU A 831 -12.10 -5.96 44.87
CA LEU A 831 -11.04 -6.85 45.34
C LEU A 831 -9.68 -6.16 45.04
N SER A 832 -8.90 -5.97 46.08
CA SER A 832 -7.52 -5.47 46.01
C SER A 832 -6.62 -6.53 45.39
N PHE A 833 -5.93 -6.19 44.31
CA PHE A 833 -5.01 -7.02 43.54
C PHE A 833 -3.60 -7.17 44.19
N PHE A 834 -3.43 -6.81 45.46
CA PHE A 834 -2.18 -6.90 46.19
C PHE A 834 -2.25 -7.91 47.34
N GLN A 835 -2.44 -9.19 46.99
CA GLN A 835 -2.12 -10.34 47.87
C GLN A 835 -1.83 -11.56 47.01
N LEU A 836 -0.67 -11.58 46.37
CA LEU A 836 -0.18 -12.75 45.61
C LEU A 836 0.80 -13.62 46.44
N ASP A 837 1.03 -13.30 47.71
CA ASP A 837 1.86 -14.06 48.66
C ASP A 837 1.02 -14.54 49.85
N ASP A 838 -0.13 -15.14 49.57
CA ASP A 838 -0.82 -15.96 50.59
C ASP A 838 -0.04 -17.26 50.78
N PRO A 839 0.57 -17.50 51.99
CA PRO A 839 1.32 -18.72 52.29
C PRO A 839 0.55 -20.02 51.97
N VAL A 840 -0.79 -19.99 52.08
CA VAL A 840 -1.65 -21.13 51.78
C VAL A 840 -1.72 -21.40 50.27
N LEU A 841 -1.82 -20.36 49.45
CA LEU A 841 -1.78 -20.50 47.97
C LEU A 841 -0.42 -20.96 47.45
N CYS A 842 0.68 -20.49 48.06
CA CYS A 842 2.01 -20.98 47.76
C CYS A 842 2.17 -22.46 48.09
N GLN A 843 1.67 -22.92 49.28
CA GLN A 843 1.71 -24.31 49.67
C GLN A 843 0.87 -25.20 48.75
N VAL A 844 -0.29 -24.75 48.34
CA VAL A 844 -1.17 -25.46 47.36
C VAL A 844 -0.45 -25.58 46.01
N ARG A 845 0.14 -24.52 45.52
CA ARG A 845 0.93 -24.52 44.25
C ARG A 845 2.06 -25.56 44.31
N ASP A 846 2.82 -25.55 45.38
CA ASP A 846 3.97 -26.43 45.54
C ASP A 846 3.54 -27.90 45.68
N GLU A 847 2.47 -28.18 46.36
CA GLU A 847 1.87 -29.52 46.41
C GLU A 847 1.37 -30.00 45.04
N ILE A 848 0.75 -29.11 44.22
CA ILE A 848 0.30 -29.46 42.87
C ILE A 848 1.49 -29.72 41.95
N LEU A 849 2.52 -28.90 42.01
CA LEU A 849 3.71 -29.04 41.16
C LEU A 849 4.53 -30.32 41.45
N ASN A 850 4.46 -30.83 42.69
CA ASN A 850 5.13 -32.07 43.11
C ASN A 850 4.34 -33.34 42.82
N ILE A 851 3.18 -33.26 42.21
CA ILE A 851 2.37 -34.42 41.82
C ILE A 851 2.80 -34.98 40.47
N ASP A 852 3.32 -36.22 40.47
CA ASP A 852 3.54 -36.95 39.20
C ASP A 852 2.26 -37.65 38.77
N VAL A 853 1.48 -36.96 37.94
CA VAL A 853 0.14 -37.40 37.49
C VAL A 853 0.16 -38.72 36.72
N ASN A 854 1.31 -39.08 36.10
CA ASN A 854 1.42 -40.28 35.27
C ASN A 854 1.60 -41.57 36.07
N ASN A 855 2.02 -41.45 37.34
CA ASN A 855 2.29 -42.58 38.22
C ASN A 855 1.24 -42.76 39.36
N LEU A 856 0.18 -41.97 39.42
CA LEU A 856 -0.85 -42.02 40.43
C LEU A 856 -1.97 -42.98 40.07
N THR A 857 -2.36 -43.84 41.00
CA THR A 857 -3.62 -44.60 40.89
C THR A 857 -4.84 -43.67 41.15
N PRO A 858 -6.05 -44.02 40.67
CA PRO A 858 -7.24 -43.16 40.88
C PRO A 858 -7.54 -42.89 42.37
N ILE A 859 -7.24 -43.81 43.27
CA ILE A 859 -7.44 -43.66 44.73
C ILE A 859 -6.40 -42.68 45.32
N GLU A 860 -5.15 -42.77 44.91
CA GLU A 860 -4.09 -41.85 45.33
C GLU A 860 -4.35 -40.43 44.82
N ALA A 861 -4.85 -40.27 43.59
CA ALA A 861 -5.24 -38.97 43.03
C ALA A 861 -6.38 -38.32 43.87
N LEU A 862 -7.36 -39.13 44.29
CA LEU A 862 -8.48 -38.66 45.12
C LEU A 862 -8.03 -38.26 46.52
N ASN A 863 -7.08 -39.01 47.13
CA ASN A 863 -6.45 -38.68 48.41
C ASN A 863 -5.65 -37.36 48.28
N LYS A 864 -4.83 -37.20 47.27
CA LYS A 864 -4.05 -35.97 47.03
C LYS A 864 -4.98 -34.75 46.82
N LEU A 865 -6.04 -34.88 46.08
CA LEU A 865 -7.06 -33.82 45.94
C LEU A 865 -7.72 -33.46 47.28
N ASN A 866 -7.98 -34.46 48.14
CA ASN A 866 -8.54 -34.23 49.46
C ASN A 866 -7.52 -33.51 50.38
N ASP A 867 -6.26 -33.83 50.27
CA ASP A 867 -5.21 -33.16 51.05
C ASP A 867 -5.03 -31.69 50.59
N ILE A 868 -5.02 -31.43 49.29
CA ILE A 868 -5.02 -30.05 48.75
C ILE A 868 -6.26 -29.28 49.24
N LYS A 869 -7.44 -29.92 49.25
CA LYS A 869 -8.66 -29.33 49.79
C LYS A 869 -8.57 -28.99 51.29
N LYS A 870 -7.92 -29.83 52.09
CA LYS A 870 -7.68 -29.56 53.53
C LYS A 870 -6.75 -28.35 53.74
N ILE A 871 -5.70 -28.20 52.92
CA ILE A 871 -4.79 -27.02 52.95
C ILE A 871 -5.63 -25.74 52.70
N VAL A 872 -6.49 -25.74 51.70
CA VAL A 872 -7.34 -24.59 51.37
C VAL A 872 -8.41 -24.30 52.43
N SER A 873 -8.97 -25.35 53.03
CA SER A 873 -10.07 -25.20 54.01
C SER A 873 -9.60 -24.93 55.45
N GLY A 874 -8.31 -25.02 55.72
CA GLY A 874 -7.74 -24.79 57.08
C GLY A 874 -8.17 -25.78 58.14
N LYS A 875 -8.61 -26.99 57.72
CA LYS A 875 -9.04 -28.11 58.60
C LYS A 875 -8.20 -29.32 58.34
#